data_65df2fbac99294100b1df5d3268b2632
#
_entry.id   65df2fbac99294100b1df5d3268b2632
#
_cell.length_a   1.000
_cell.length_b   1.000
_cell.length_c   1.000
_cell.angle_alpha   90.00
_cell.angle_beta   90.00
_cell.angle_gamma   90.00
#
_symmetry.space_group_name_H-M   'P 1'
#
loop_
_entity.id
_entity.type
_entity.pdbx_description
1 polymer ?
#
loop_
_entity_poly.entity_id
_entity_poly.type
_entity_poly.pdbx_seq_one_letter_code
_entity_poly.pdbx_strand_id
1 'polypeptide(L)'
;MAHNRSYNPEDIRFPDQSITTSNLVDEMERSYIEYAMSVIVGRALPDVRDGLKPVHRRILYTMYESGLTSDKPFKKSATCVGDVLGKYHPHGDASVYDAMVRLAQDFSMRYMLVDGHGNFGSVDGDPAAAYRYTEARLSKLSNEMLRDIDKETVNWDPNFDESRKEPRVLPSRFPNLLVNGSSGIAVGMATNIPPHNLTEVINACVAVLDDPECSMVDLMEHISGPDFPTGGIIMGRSGIRAAYATGRGKVVVRARTEFEEFGKDRIRIIVSELPYQVNKRQLIKTIAEQVKDKRLEGISDLRDETDRNGMRMVIELKKDANPQIVLNNLFKQTALQSSFGIIMLALVDDQKQPKILSLRQIIDEYLKHQEEVLTRRTLFDLRKAQERAHLLEGLLIAQDNIDEVIRIIRTAYDDAKQKLMDRFGLDDVQAQAILDMRLKALQGLDREKLQNEFNELQERIHYYEELLADPVKLRGVLREELMEIRDKFGDKRKTEIQEIEDEIDIEDLIEEETCAFTISNQGYIKRMPVDTYRTQSRGGRGVNAQNLKEEDFVKSLNIASTHDHILFFTDMGRVHHRKGYQIPEAGRTARGTAIVNVLPLEPGESVTAMVITREFHEDEYLMMVTAQGTVKRIPFIALKTNRKGGIRAITLDEGDQLVNVIRTNGDDNIILATREGMAICFNENDVRPMGRDAMGVKGITLVGSDYVIGAEKAEEGKTLLTITEHGFGKRTELQEYLRTGPNGEKQAQSRGGKGLKNYNITQKTGCVAGCRVVGETDDVMVIENGGVIIRIPAASINIYKRDVQGVIVMRVEEGNQVVSIERVEAEEQETEA
;
A
#
# COMPACT_ATOMS: atom_id res chain seq x y z
N MET A 1 0.30 19.59 -46.99
CA MET A 1 1.59 20.07 -47.56
C MET A 1 2.30 20.83 -46.46
N ALA A 2 3.24 20.18 -45.82
CA ALA A 2 4.07 20.80 -44.78
C ALA A 2 5.13 21.64 -45.49
N HIS A 3 5.07 22.95 -45.35
CA HIS A 3 6.16 23.82 -45.79
C HIS A 3 7.37 23.54 -44.90
N ASN A 4 8.35 22.80 -45.47
CA ASN A 4 9.72 22.77 -45.01
C ASN A 4 10.28 24.19 -45.20
N ARG A 5 10.19 25.05 -44.19
CA ARG A 5 10.99 26.28 -44.18
C ARG A 5 12.40 25.84 -43.83
N SER A 6 13.24 25.74 -44.88
CA SER A 6 14.68 25.62 -44.71
C SER A 6 15.14 26.86 -43.95
N TYR A 7 15.66 26.65 -42.78
CA TYR A 7 16.29 27.68 -41.96
C TYR A 7 17.54 28.20 -42.71
N ASN A 8 17.63 29.53 -42.90
CA ASN A 8 18.80 30.15 -43.52
C ASN A 8 19.75 30.60 -42.39
N PRO A 9 21.01 30.09 -42.35
CA PRO A 9 22.00 30.49 -41.34
C PRO A 9 22.30 32.01 -41.34
N GLU A 10 22.02 32.72 -42.41
CA GLU A 10 22.23 34.17 -42.49
C GLU A 10 21.20 35.01 -41.72
N ASP A 11 20.09 34.39 -41.25
CA ASP A 11 19.10 35.03 -40.42
C ASP A 11 19.49 35.09 -38.94
N ILE A 12 20.66 34.57 -38.54
CA ILE A 12 21.15 34.58 -37.17
C ILE A 12 21.62 35.99 -36.78
N ARG A 13 20.87 36.66 -35.94
CA ARG A 13 21.22 37.98 -35.39
C ARG A 13 22.39 38.00 -34.39
N PHE A 14 22.76 36.81 -33.87
CA PHE A 14 23.81 36.63 -32.86
C PHE A 14 24.78 35.53 -33.31
N PRO A 15 26.05 35.89 -33.63
CA PRO A 15 27.05 34.93 -34.16
C PRO A 15 27.41 33.79 -33.19
N ASP A 16 27.11 33.97 -31.85
CA ASP A 16 27.41 32.98 -30.82
C ASP A 16 26.23 32.04 -30.50
N GLN A 17 25.12 32.11 -31.25
CA GLN A 17 24.00 31.18 -31.06
C GLN A 17 24.28 29.81 -31.70
N SER A 18 24.20 28.78 -30.89
CA SER A 18 24.19 27.40 -31.35
C SER A 18 22.73 26.95 -31.53
N ILE A 19 22.36 26.59 -32.76
CA ILE A 19 21.04 26.04 -33.08
C ILE A 19 21.15 24.53 -33.12
N THR A 20 20.52 23.84 -32.17
CA THR A 20 20.40 22.40 -32.14
C THR A 20 19.03 21.98 -32.68
N THR A 21 18.99 20.95 -33.53
CA THR A 21 17.71 20.34 -33.95
C THR A 21 17.18 19.49 -32.83
N SER A 22 15.97 19.77 -32.36
CA SER A 22 15.25 18.94 -31.37
C SER A 22 14.04 18.30 -32.05
N ASN A 23 13.79 17.03 -31.76
CA ASN A 23 12.56 16.35 -32.17
C ASN A 23 11.40 16.86 -31.31
N LEU A 24 10.36 17.37 -31.96
CA LEU A 24 9.20 17.90 -31.25
C LEU A 24 8.53 16.86 -30.34
N VAL A 25 8.50 15.60 -30.76
CA VAL A 25 7.88 14.51 -29.94
C VAL A 25 8.68 14.29 -28.66
N ASP A 26 10.01 14.14 -28.77
CA ASP A 26 10.89 13.90 -27.62
C ASP A 26 10.84 15.07 -26.62
N GLU A 27 10.81 16.32 -27.17
CA GLU A 27 10.72 17.51 -26.33
C GLU A 27 9.37 17.62 -25.61
N MET A 28 8.27 17.28 -26.29
CA MET A 28 6.94 17.25 -25.69
C MET A 28 6.82 16.14 -24.63
N GLU A 29 7.34 14.94 -24.91
CA GLU A 29 7.32 13.85 -23.95
C GLU A 29 8.10 14.22 -22.68
N ARG A 30 9.31 14.76 -22.82
CA ARG A 30 10.11 15.21 -21.69
C ARG A 30 9.42 16.30 -20.87
N SER A 31 8.96 17.36 -21.55
CA SER A 31 8.29 18.49 -20.91
C SER A 31 6.98 18.07 -20.22
N TYR A 32 6.23 17.12 -20.81
CA TYR A 32 5.02 16.58 -20.18
C TYR A 32 5.32 15.76 -18.93
N ILE A 33 6.38 14.94 -18.97
CA ILE A 33 6.80 14.16 -17.79
C ILE A 33 7.26 15.10 -16.68
N GLU A 34 8.06 16.12 -16.99
CA GLU A 34 8.51 17.12 -15.99
C GLU A 34 7.33 17.86 -15.38
N TYR A 35 6.36 18.29 -16.19
CA TYR A 35 5.13 18.93 -15.72
C TYR A 35 4.29 17.98 -14.86
N ALA A 36 4.10 16.73 -15.30
CA ALA A 36 3.34 15.74 -14.55
C ALA A 36 3.97 15.47 -13.18
N MET A 37 5.29 15.30 -13.12
CA MET A 37 6.02 15.10 -11.86
C MET A 37 5.89 16.32 -10.94
N SER A 38 6.01 17.54 -11.49
CA SER A 38 5.82 18.76 -10.72
C SER A 38 4.42 18.87 -10.12
N VAL A 39 3.37 18.48 -10.86
CA VAL A 39 1.99 18.49 -10.36
C VAL A 39 1.76 17.38 -9.33
N ILE A 40 2.29 16.18 -9.55
CA ILE A 40 2.11 15.03 -8.66
C ILE A 40 2.77 15.29 -7.32
N VAL A 41 4.06 15.61 -7.31
CA VAL A 41 4.87 15.75 -6.09
C VAL A 41 4.73 17.15 -5.49
N GLY A 42 4.78 18.20 -6.31
CA GLY A 42 4.86 19.59 -5.88
C GLY A 42 3.51 20.30 -5.65
N ARG A 43 2.35 19.68 -5.94
CA ARG A 43 1.07 20.42 -5.89
C ARG A 43 -0.11 19.61 -5.37
N ALA A 44 -0.43 18.45 -5.96
CA ALA A 44 -1.76 17.84 -5.84
C ALA A 44 -1.87 16.79 -4.74
N LEU A 45 -0.81 16.02 -4.48
CA LEU A 45 -0.85 14.90 -3.55
C LEU A 45 -0.30 15.28 -2.17
N PRO A 46 -0.90 14.74 -1.09
CA PRO A 46 -0.38 14.89 0.26
C PRO A 46 0.78 13.92 0.54
N ASP A 47 1.69 14.31 1.42
CA ASP A 47 2.66 13.41 2.04
C ASP A 47 1.95 12.52 3.06
N VAL A 48 2.25 11.22 3.08
CA VAL A 48 1.62 10.27 4.01
C VAL A 48 1.90 10.58 5.47
N ARG A 49 3.07 11.17 5.77
CA ARG A 49 3.58 11.43 7.13
C ARG A 49 2.85 12.58 7.84
N ASP A 50 2.63 13.71 7.15
CA ASP A 50 1.99 14.91 7.74
C ASP A 50 0.62 15.23 7.12
N GLY A 51 0.20 14.51 6.07
CA GLY A 51 -1.08 14.70 5.42
C GLY A 51 -1.25 16.01 4.65
N LEU A 52 -0.18 16.75 4.42
CA LEU A 52 -0.22 18.08 3.83
C LEU A 52 0.27 18.09 2.39
N LYS A 53 -0.36 18.93 1.58
CA LYS A 53 0.19 19.37 0.31
C LYS A 53 1.24 20.49 0.56
N PRO A 54 2.17 20.73 -0.39
CA PRO A 54 3.21 21.74 -0.20
C PRO A 54 2.66 23.13 0.18
N VAL A 55 1.56 23.59 -0.45
CA VAL A 55 0.97 24.90 -0.12
C VAL A 55 0.48 24.98 1.33
N HIS A 56 -0.17 23.93 1.84
CA HIS A 56 -0.67 23.89 3.22
C HIS A 56 0.49 23.88 4.23
N ARG A 57 1.53 23.09 3.94
CA ARG A 57 2.74 23.01 4.78
C ARG A 57 3.44 24.37 4.84
N ARG A 58 3.59 25.04 3.71
CA ARG A 58 4.18 26.37 3.61
C ARG A 58 3.37 27.43 4.39
N ILE A 59 2.04 27.36 4.32
CA ILE A 59 1.17 28.26 5.11
C ILE A 59 1.39 28.08 6.60
N LEU A 60 1.30 26.83 7.10
CA LEU A 60 1.43 26.55 8.53
C LEU A 60 2.84 26.90 9.05
N TYR A 61 3.88 26.56 8.28
CA TYR A 61 5.25 26.90 8.64
C TYR A 61 5.50 28.42 8.65
N THR A 62 5.03 29.15 7.64
CA THR A 62 5.15 30.62 7.60
C THR A 62 4.44 31.29 8.77
N MET A 63 3.26 30.81 9.16
CA MET A 63 2.53 31.29 10.31
C MET A 63 3.31 31.05 11.60
N TYR A 64 3.95 29.89 11.74
CA TYR A 64 4.81 29.57 12.88
C TYR A 64 6.06 30.48 12.93
N GLU A 65 6.80 30.59 11.80
CA GLU A 65 7.99 31.43 11.67
C GLU A 65 7.67 32.91 12.00
N SER A 66 6.49 33.37 11.60
CA SER A 66 6.01 34.73 11.87
C SER A 66 5.45 34.93 13.31
N GLY A 67 5.50 33.89 14.14
CA GLY A 67 5.01 33.89 15.51
C GLY A 67 3.49 34.04 15.64
N LEU A 68 2.72 33.59 14.63
CA LEU A 68 1.25 33.60 14.62
C LEU A 68 0.67 32.35 15.29
N THR A 69 1.16 32.02 16.46
CA THR A 69 0.69 30.89 17.27
C THR A 69 -0.66 31.15 17.94
N SER A 70 -1.33 30.10 18.40
CA SER A 70 -2.68 30.20 18.98
C SER A 70 -2.82 31.04 20.23
N ASP A 71 -1.72 31.33 20.92
CA ASP A 71 -1.62 32.19 22.12
C ASP A 71 -1.43 33.68 21.79
N LYS A 72 -1.14 34.01 20.53
CA LYS A 72 -0.89 35.35 20.05
C LYS A 72 -2.15 35.98 19.44
N PRO A 73 -2.19 37.33 19.37
CA PRO A 73 -3.28 38.03 18.70
C PRO A 73 -3.38 37.65 17.21
N PHE A 74 -4.60 37.73 16.66
CA PHE A 74 -4.82 37.61 15.23
C PHE A 74 -4.08 38.67 14.43
N LYS A 75 -3.62 38.32 13.23
CA LYS A 75 -3.09 39.26 12.24
C LYS A 75 -3.88 39.19 10.95
N LYS A 76 -3.82 40.24 10.13
CA LYS A 76 -4.48 40.24 8.82
C LYS A 76 -4.01 39.10 7.96
N SER A 77 -4.95 38.40 7.33
CA SER A 77 -4.66 37.29 6.39
C SER A 77 -3.73 37.77 5.26
N ALA A 78 -3.82 39.04 4.88
CA ALA A 78 -2.92 39.65 3.88
C ALA A 78 -1.45 39.55 4.25
N THR A 79 -1.11 39.69 5.53
CA THR A 79 0.29 39.54 6.00
C THR A 79 0.78 38.09 5.82
N CYS A 80 -0.02 37.13 6.22
CA CYS A 80 0.32 35.71 6.09
C CYS A 80 0.48 35.32 4.61
N VAL A 81 -0.48 35.71 3.76
CA VAL A 81 -0.43 35.42 2.32
C VAL A 81 0.81 36.06 1.68
N GLY A 82 1.10 37.31 2.00
CA GLY A 82 2.29 37.99 1.49
C GLY A 82 3.60 37.34 1.92
N ASP A 83 3.70 36.92 3.17
CA ASP A 83 4.89 36.19 3.66
C ASP A 83 5.07 34.84 2.99
N VAL A 84 3.99 34.07 2.76
CA VAL A 84 4.05 32.79 2.06
C VAL A 84 4.52 32.96 0.63
N LEU A 85 3.98 33.95 -0.10
CA LEU A 85 4.36 34.24 -1.48
C LEU A 85 5.82 34.69 -1.59
N GLY A 86 6.22 35.60 -0.73
CA GLY A 86 7.55 36.19 -0.77
C GLY A 86 8.66 35.24 -0.34
N LYS A 87 8.36 34.24 0.50
CA LYS A 87 9.38 33.39 1.09
C LYS A 87 9.42 31.97 0.52
N TYR A 88 8.25 31.37 0.19
CA TYR A 88 8.18 29.91 -0.04
C TYR A 88 7.34 29.48 -1.24
N HIS A 89 6.31 30.22 -1.66
CA HIS A 89 5.34 29.74 -2.64
C HIS A 89 5.13 30.74 -3.80
N PRO A 90 5.92 30.67 -4.88
CA PRO A 90 5.90 31.68 -5.97
C PRO A 90 4.72 31.46 -6.93
N HIS A 91 3.48 31.51 -6.43
CA HIS A 91 2.25 31.35 -7.21
C HIS A 91 1.24 32.46 -6.87
N GLY A 92 0.07 32.46 -7.48
CA GLY A 92 -0.95 33.49 -7.27
C GLY A 92 -1.44 33.61 -5.81
N ASP A 93 -1.66 34.83 -5.33
CA ASP A 93 -2.13 35.15 -3.99
C ASP A 93 -3.51 34.54 -3.68
N ALA A 94 -4.41 34.51 -4.66
CA ALA A 94 -5.70 33.89 -4.52
C ALA A 94 -5.59 32.40 -4.17
N SER A 95 -4.66 31.65 -4.79
CA SER A 95 -4.50 30.23 -4.53
C SER A 95 -4.01 29.94 -3.10
N VAL A 96 -3.10 30.79 -2.57
CA VAL A 96 -2.61 30.70 -1.19
C VAL A 96 -3.71 31.05 -0.20
N TYR A 97 -4.48 32.13 -0.49
CA TYR A 97 -5.57 32.55 0.38
C TYR A 97 -6.68 31.51 0.42
N ASP A 98 -7.12 30.98 -0.72
CA ASP A 98 -8.14 29.92 -0.79
C ASP A 98 -7.72 28.65 -0.03
N ALA A 99 -6.45 28.27 -0.11
CA ALA A 99 -5.92 27.16 0.68
C ALA A 99 -5.98 27.45 2.19
N MET A 100 -5.58 28.66 2.61
CA MET A 100 -5.66 29.08 4.01
C MET A 100 -7.10 29.15 4.51
N VAL A 101 -8.03 29.68 3.69
CA VAL A 101 -9.47 29.73 3.99
C VAL A 101 -10.00 28.35 4.26
N ARG A 102 -9.67 27.36 3.41
CA ARG A 102 -10.12 25.99 3.58
C ARG A 102 -9.64 25.38 4.89
N LEU A 103 -8.42 25.68 5.35
CA LEU A 103 -7.89 25.22 6.62
C LEU A 103 -8.60 25.84 7.85
N ALA A 104 -9.36 26.92 7.66
CA ALA A 104 -10.13 27.61 8.70
C ALA A 104 -11.64 27.31 8.66
N GLN A 105 -12.12 26.54 7.69
CA GLN A 105 -13.55 26.22 7.54
C GLN A 105 -13.95 25.00 8.35
N ASP A 106 -14.89 25.12 9.26
CA ASP A 106 -15.39 24.04 10.13
C ASP A 106 -16.27 22.99 9.38
N PHE A 107 -16.77 23.36 8.21
CA PHE A 107 -17.51 22.47 7.31
C PHE A 107 -16.61 21.79 6.25
N SER A 108 -15.35 22.22 6.11
CA SER A 108 -14.36 21.62 5.20
C SER A 108 -13.36 20.73 5.92
N MET A 109 -12.94 21.15 7.12
CA MET A 109 -11.95 20.45 7.95
C MET A 109 -12.64 19.82 9.16
N ARG A 110 -12.34 18.56 9.44
CA ARG A 110 -12.85 17.91 10.65
C ARG A 110 -12.25 18.53 11.91
N TYR A 111 -10.96 18.91 11.82
CA TYR A 111 -10.23 19.67 12.83
C TYR A 111 -9.48 20.81 12.14
N MET A 112 -9.91 22.04 12.39
CA MET A 112 -9.33 23.22 11.74
C MET A 112 -7.86 23.39 12.15
N LEU A 113 -7.02 23.73 11.16
CA LEU A 113 -5.60 24.02 11.37
C LEU A 113 -5.32 25.51 11.44
N VAL A 114 -6.22 26.34 10.93
CA VAL A 114 -6.17 27.80 11.01
C VAL A 114 -7.36 28.28 11.84
N ASP A 115 -7.10 29.17 12.80
CA ASP A 115 -8.11 29.89 13.56
C ASP A 115 -8.37 31.22 12.86
N GLY A 116 -9.56 31.36 12.25
CA GLY A 116 -9.94 32.49 11.43
C GLY A 116 -10.89 33.41 12.16
N HIS A 117 -10.69 34.76 12.01
CA HIS A 117 -11.59 35.78 12.49
C HIS A 117 -12.12 36.64 11.34
N GLY A 118 -13.44 36.68 11.17
CA GLY A 118 -14.14 37.28 10.05
C GLY A 118 -14.95 36.31 9.23
N ASN A 119 -15.26 36.65 7.99
CA ASN A 119 -16.02 35.79 7.08
C ASN A 119 -15.06 34.91 6.24
N PHE A 120 -15.03 33.63 6.55
CA PHE A 120 -14.27 32.60 5.82
C PHE A 120 -15.14 31.73 4.90
N GLY A 121 -16.30 32.25 4.48
CA GLY A 121 -17.25 31.52 3.64
C GLY A 121 -18.33 30.78 4.45
N SER A 122 -19.23 30.12 3.75
CA SER A 122 -20.31 29.35 4.37
C SER A 122 -20.63 28.07 3.61
N VAL A 123 -21.41 27.20 4.23
CA VAL A 123 -21.94 25.95 3.62
C VAL A 123 -22.87 26.24 2.43
N ASP A 124 -23.36 27.48 2.32
CA ASP A 124 -24.14 27.95 1.18
C ASP A 124 -23.29 28.25 -0.07
N GLY A 125 -21.98 28.12 0.04
CA GLY A 125 -21.06 28.42 -1.04
C GLY A 125 -20.75 29.90 -1.20
N ASP A 126 -21.01 30.71 -0.16
CA ASP A 126 -20.56 32.09 -0.15
C ASP A 126 -19.04 32.12 -0.05
N PRO A 127 -18.35 32.92 -0.88
CA PRO A 127 -16.91 33.05 -0.81
C PRO A 127 -16.46 33.74 0.48
N ALA A 128 -15.23 33.48 0.88
CA ALA A 128 -14.60 34.23 1.96
C ALA A 128 -14.50 35.72 1.60
N ALA A 129 -14.52 36.59 2.59
CA ALA A 129 -14.20 37.99 2.40
C ALA A 129 -12.73 38.14 1.93
N ALA A 130 -12.43 39.22 1.20
CA ALA A 130 -11.07 39.46 0.72
C ALA A 130 -10.07 39.45 1.89
N TYR A 131 -8.85 38.92 1.69
CA TYR A 131 -7.83 38.67 2.70
C TYR A 131 -7.40 39.94 3.50
N ARG A 132 -7.67 41.12 2.98
CA ARG A 132 -7.46 42.39 3.69
C ARG A 132 -8.45 42.63 4.84
N TYR A 133 -9.60 41.96 4.86
CA TYR A 133 -10.63 42.08 5.89
C TYR A 133 -10.57 40.99 6.94
N THR A 134 -10.13 39.77 6.54
CA THR A 134 -10.04 38.65 7.46
C THR A 134 -8.73 38.66 8.26
N GLU A 135 -8.75 37.97 9.38
CA GLU A 135 -7.60 37.81 10.28
C GLU A 135 -7.43 36.32 10.59
N ALA A 136 -6.20 35.88 10.80
CA ALA A 136 -5.88 34.48 11.03
C ALA A 136 -4.72 34.31 12.01
N ARG A 137 -4.69 33.13 12.63
CA ARG A 137 -3.57 32.60 13.42
C ARG A 137 -3.61 31.08 13.39
N LEU A 138 -2.59 30.38 13.86
CA LEU A 138 -2.59 28.93 14.02
C LEU A 138 -3.64 28.49 15.05
N SER A 139 -4.32 27.38 14.81
CA SER A 139 -5.18 26.74 15.80
C SER A 139 -4.33 26.09 16.91
N LYS A 140 -4.96 25.73 18.03
CA LYS A 140 -4.25 25.02 19.11
C LYS A 140 -3.70 23.67 18.63
N LEU A 141 -4.43 22.97 17.77
CA LEU A 141 -4.02 21.67 17.23
C LEU A 141 -2.85 21.81 16.25
N SER A 142 -2.79 22.89 15.46
CA SER A 142 -1.67 23.13 14.53
C SER A 142 -0.33 23.29 15.23
N ASN A 143 -0.32 23.76 16.47
CA ASN A 143 0.92 23.84 17.25
C ASN A 143 1.52 22.45 17.48
N GLU A 144 0.68 21.40 17.58
CA GLU A 144 1.16 20.01 17.72
C GLU A 144 1.73 19.47 16.39
N MET A 145 1.33 20.01 15.23
CA MET A 145 1.96 19.66 13.94
C MET A 145 3.38 20.20 13.80
N LEU A 146 3.63 21.37 14.40
CA LEU A 146 4.89 22.11 14.28
C LEU A 146 5.80 21.97 15.50
N ARG A 147 5.32 21.30 16.55
CA ARG A 147 6.05 21.12 17.79
C ARG A 147 7.39 20.42 17.54
N ASP A 148 8.43 20.93 18.18
CA ASP A 148 9.81 20.44 18.08
C ASP A 148 10.44 20.53 16.65
N ILE A 149 9.89 21.35 15.75
CA ILE A 149 10.46 21.56 14.41
C ILE A 149 11.87 22.17 14.45
N ASP A 150 12.15 22.96 15.49
CA ASP A 150 13.45 23.62 15.70
C ASP A 150 14.51 22.66 16.27
N LYS A 151 14.16 21.41 16.58
CA LYS A 151 15.04 20.40 17.14
C LYS A 151 15.60 19.40 16.09
N GLU A 152 15.77 19.83 14.86
CA GLU A 152 16.31 19.01 13.76
C GLU A 152 15.50 17.74 13.49
N THR A 153 14.22 17.72 13.83
CA THR A 153 13.35 16.54 13.75
C THR A 153 13.00 16.13 12.33
N VAL A 154 13.09 17.05 11.37
CA VAL A 154 12.73 16.85 9.97
C VAL A 154 13.83 17.33 9.02
N ASN A 155 13.77 16.90 7.77
CA ASN A 155 14.66 17.36 6.73
C ASN A 155 14.20 18.69 6.16
N TRP A 156 15.16 19.50 5.70
CA TRP A 156 14.95 20.83 5.15
C TRP A 156 15.45 20.90 3.72
N ASP A 157 14.64 21.49 2.84
CA ASP A 157 15.00 21.77 1.45
C ASP A 157 15.20 23.27 1.24
N PRO A 158 15.97 23.70 0.24
CA PRO A 158 16.01 25.08 -0.17
C PRO A 158 14.64 25.51 -0.72
N ASN A 159 14.25 26.77 -0.50
CA ASN A 159 13.08 27.35 -1.14
C ASN A 159 13.36 27.62 -2.64
N PHE A 160 12.37 28.18 -3.37
CA PHE A 160 12.42 28.39 -4.80
C PHE A 160 13.58 29.27 -5.32
N ASP A 161 14.12 30.17 -4.49
CA ASP A 161 15.22 31.08 -4.83
C ASP A 161 16.51 30.77 -4.02
N GLU A 162 16.54 29.66 -3.31
CA GLU A 162 17.65 29.19 -2.46
C GLU A 162 18.06 30.15 -1.34
N SER A 163 17.29 31.23 -1.11
CA SER A 163 17.56 32.21 -0.06
C SER A 163 17.23 31.74 1.34
N ARG A 164 16.35 30.74 1.46
CA ARG A 164 15.84 30.18 2.73
C ARG A 164 15.71 28.68 2.64
N LYS A 165 15.41 28.04 3.77
CA LYS A 165 15.06 26.63 3.88
C LYS A 165 13.60 26.48 4.29
N GLU A 166 12.94 25.49 3.72
CA GLU A 166 11.60 25.06 4.09
C GLU A 166 11.59 23.61 4.58
N PRO A 167 10.71 23.24 5.52
CA PRO A 167 10.64 21.85 5.96
C PRO A 167 10.03 20.98 4.87
N ARG A 168 10.68 19.85 4.57
CA ARG A 168 10.17 18.85 3.61
C ARG A 168 8.88 18.21 4.09
N VAL A 169 8.76 18.01 5.41
CA VAL A 169 7.62 17.45 6.11
C VAL A 169 7.53 18.08 7.50
N LEU A 170 6.35 18.13 8.09
CA LEU A 170 6.21 18.59 9.48
C LEU A 170 6.34 17.41 10.46
N PRO A 171 6.76 17.67 11.73
CA PRO A 171 6.81 16.65 12.77
C PRO A 171 5.46 15.93 12.99
N SER A 172 4.35 16.66 12.93
CA SER A 172 2.97 16.17 12.91
C SER A 172 2.65 15.14 13.99
N ARG A 173 2.58 15.55 15.26
CA ARG A 173 2.35 14.64 16.40
C ARG A 173 1.00 13.90 16.41
N PHE A 174 0.16 14.12 15.42
CA PHE A 174 -1.09 13.35 15.20
C PHE A 174 -1.23 13.00 13.71
N PRO A 175 -1.92 11.91 13.37
CA PRO A 175 -2.02 11.39 12.00
C PRO A 175 -2.97 12.23 11.14
N ASN A 176 -2.54 13.44 10.77
CA ASN A 176 -3.37 14.45 10.10
C ASN A 176 -3.96 13.96 8.76
N LEU A 177 -3.26 13.09 8.02
CA LEU A 177 -3.79 12.55 6.76
C LEU A 177 -5.12 11.82 6.96
N LEU A 178 -5.24 11.02 8.00
CA LEU A 178 -6.48 10.31 8.33
C LEU A 178 -7.49 11.24 9.03
N VAL A 179 -7.02 12.07 9.94
CA VAL A 179 -7.88 12.92 10.77
C VAL A 179 -8.61 13.97 9.94
N ASN A 180 -7.93 14.68 9.05
CA ASN A 180 -8.51 15.72 8.20
C ASN A 180 -8.79 15.27 6.76
N GLY A 181 -8.22 14.15 6.34
CA GLY A 181 -8.30 13.72 4.96
C GLY A 181 -7.55 14.60 3.98
N SER A 182 -7.64 14.30 2.71
CA SER A 182 -7.11 15.12 1.63
C SER A 182 -7.80 14.79 0.30
N SER A 183 -8.04 15.79 -0.52
CA SER A 183 -8.56 15.61 -1.88
C SER A 183 -7.70 16.35 -2.88
N GLY A 184 -7.38 15.76 -4.03
CA GLY A 184 -6.56 16.38 -5.06
C GLY A 184 -6.60 15.65 -6.39
N ILE A 185 -6.44 16.40 -7.46
CA ILE A 185 -6.41 15.88 -8.83
C ILE A 185 -5.03 16.18 -9.39
N ALA A 186 -4.27 15.12 -9.69
CA ALA A 186 -2.98 15.19 -10.34
C ALA A 186 -3.06 14.73 -11.81
N VAL A 187 -1.96 14.66 -12.50
CA VAL A 187 -1.90 14.12 -13.87
C VAL A 187 -2.00 12.60 -13.81
N GLY A 188 -3.04 12.04 -14.42
CA GLY A 188 -3.29 10.60 -14.50
C GLY A 188 -3.74 9.93 -13.20
N MET A 189 -3.88 10.67 -12.09
CA MET A 189 -4.31 10.11 -10.81
C MET A 189 -5.01 11.15 -9.93
N ALA A 190 -5.82 10.68 -8.97
CA ALA A 190 -6.50 11.53 -8.01
C ALA A 190 -6.44 10.90 -6.62
N THR A 191 -6.48 11.74 -5.60
CA THR A 191 -6.63 11.34 -4.21
C THR A 191 -7.91 11.88 -3.63
N ASN A 192 -8.60 11.11 -2.80
CA ASN A 192 -9.78 11.54 -2.07
C ASN A 192 -9.90 10.74 -0.76
N ILE A 193 -9.14 11.15 0.23
CA ILE A 193 -9.06 10.52 1.55
C ILE A 193 -10.07 11.20 2.46
N PRO A 194 -11.04 10.47 3.03
CA PRO A 194 -12.03 11.06 3.92
C PRO A 194 -11.42 11.42 5.29
N PRO A 195 -11.99 12.40 5.99
CA PRO A 195 -11.63 12.70 7.37
C PRO A 195 -12.16 11.63 8.34
N HIS A 196 -11.51 11.51 9.51
CA HIS A 196 -11.86 10.57 10.57
C HIS A 196 -11.84 11.22 11.96
N ASN A 197 -12.44 10.57 12.93
CA ASN A 197 -12.41 11.02 14.31
C ASN A 197 -11.01 10.85 14.92
N LEU A 198 -10.49 11.90 15.57
CA LEU A 198 -9.13 11.92 16.15
C LEU A 198 -8.94 10.81 17.19
N THR A 199 -9.95 10.62 18.06
CA THR A 199 -9.90 9.60 19.12
C THR A 199 -9.80 8.20 18.52
N GLU A 200 -10.60 7.90 17.49
CA GLU A 200 -10.60 6.61 16.81
C GLU A 200 -9.26 6.33 16.12
N VAL A 201 -8.73 7.32 15.40
CA VAL A 201 -7.46 7.16 14.68
C VAL A 201 -6.29 6.97 15.64
N ILE A 202 -6.24 7.74 16.74
CA ILE A 202 -5.18 7.57 17.73
C ILE A 202 -5.29 6.21 18.42
N ASN A 203 -6.50 5.75 18.77
CA ASN A 203 -6.69 4.43 19.36
C ASN A 203 -6.20 3.32 18.41
N ALA A 204 -6.42 3.44 17.10
CA ALA A 204 -5.88 2.50 16.13
C ALA A 204 -4.34 2.57 16.01
N CYS A 205 -3.75 3.76 16.07
CA CYS A 205 -2.29 3.92 16.12
C CYS A 205 -1.71 3.23 17.37
N VAL A 206 -2.35 3.40 18.53
CA VAL A 206 -1.95 2.76 19.78
C VAL A 206 -2.10 1.24 19.69
N ALA A 207 -3.18 0.73 19.10
CA ALA A 207 -3.37 -0.71 18.89
C ALA A 207 -2.23 -1.31 18.03
N VAL A 208 -1.77 -0.61 16.99
CA VAL A 208 -0.63 -1.05 16.17
C VAL A 208 0.69 -1.00 16.95
N LEU A 209 0.88 -0.01 17.84
CA LEU A 209 2.08 0.05 18.70
C LEU A 209 2.12 -1.07 19.73
N ASP A 210 0.96 -1.42 20.31
CA ASP A 210 0.81 -2.46 21.32
C ASP A 210 0.88 -3.87 20.69
N ASP A 211 0.32 -4.06 19.46
CA ASP A 211 0.39 -5.30 18.69
C ASP A 211 0.70 -5.03 17.21
N PRO A 212 1.98 -5.13 16.80
CA PRO A 212 2.38 -4.95 15.40
C PRO A 212 1.75 -5.93 14.42
N GLU A 213 1.21 -7.06 14.89
CA GLU A 213 0.56 -8.07 14.05
C GLU A 213 -0.98 -7.91 14.02
N CYS A 214 -1.54 -6.87 14.64
CA CYS A 214 -2.98 -6.65 14.68
C CYS A 214 -3.58 -6.65 13.27
N SER A 215 -4.72 -7.33 13.10
CA SER A 215 -5.38 -7.50 11.81
C SER A 215 -6.15 -6.25 11.39
N MET A 216 -6.59 -6.20 10.11
CA MET A 216 -7.48 -5.13 9.65
C MET A 216 -8.82 -5.12 10.40
N VAL A 217 -9.30 -6.28 10.84
CA VAL A 217 -10.54 -6.42 11.60
C VAL A 217 -10.38 -5.75 12.96
N ASP A 218 -9.27 -6.02 13.66
CA ASP A 218 -8.96 -5.40 14.96
C ASP A 218 -8.86 -3.87 14.83
N LEU A 219 -8.21 -3.37 13.75
CA LEU A 219 -8.17 -1.93 13.48
C LEU A 219 -9.55 -1.31 13.28
N MET A 220 -10.48 -2.05 12.64
CA MET A 220 -11.85 -1.57 12.42
C MET A 220 -12.71 -1.56 13.69
N GLU A 221 -12.30 -2.22 14.75
CA GLU A 221 -12.92 -2.05 16.08
C GLU A 221 -12.62 -0.67 16.66
N HIS A 222 -11.45 -0.11 16.33
CA HIS A 222 -11.02 1.22 16.80
C HIS A 222 -11.45 2.34 15.84
N ILE A 223 -11.42 2.13 14.51
CA ILE A 223 -11.85 3.11 13.50
C ILE A 223 -13.10 2.57 12.80
N SER A 224 -14.26 3.05 13.22
CA SER A 224 -15.55 2.60 12.69
C SER A 224 -15.76 3.00 11.23
N GLY A 225 -15.22 4.15 10.80
CA GLY A 225 -15.37 4.67 9.45
C GLY A 225 -15.05 6.17 9.33
N PRO A 226 -15.23 6.78 8.17
CA PRO A 226 -15.11 8.22 7.98
C PRO A 226 -15.98 9.02 8.97
N ASP A 227 -15.50 10.20 9.37
CA ASP A 227 -16.21 11.12 10.25
C ASP A 227 -16.19 12.53 9.66
N PHE A 228 -17.24 12.86 8.93
CA PHE A 228 -17.33 14.11 8.18
C PHE A 228 -17.65 15.32 9.08
N PRO A 229 -17.06 16.49 8.80
CA PRO A 229 -17.32 17.71 9.59
C PRO A 229 -18.78 18.16 9.57
N THR A 230 -19.51 17.85 8.50
CA THR A 230 -20.93 18.18 8.32
C THR A 230 -21.90 17.14 8.90
N GLY A 231 -21.39 16.08 9.54
CA GLY A 231 -22.19 14.98 10.09
C GLY A 231 -22.76 14.07 9.00
N GLY A 232 -24.06 13.84 9.03
CA GLY A 232 -24.76 12.94 8.13
C GLY A 232 -24.68 11.47 8.55
N ILE A 233 -25.24 10.59 7.73
CA ILE A 233 -25.37 9.15 8.01
C ILE A 233 -24.72 8.37 6.88
N ILE A 234 -23.73 7.55 7.20
CA ILE A 234 -23.15 6.58 6.25
C ILE A 234 -24.02 5.33 6.22
N MET A 235 -24.38 4.90 5.03
CA MET A 235 -25.23 3.75 4.78
C MET A 235 -24.39 2.52 4.47
N GLY A 236 -24.35 1.57 5.41
CA GLY A 236 -23.58 0.32 5.30
C GLY A 236 -22.09 0.46 5.56
N ARG A 237 -21.42 -0.67 5.86
CA ARG A 237 -19.98 -0.74 6.18
C ARG A 237 -19.13 -1.34 5.07
N SER A 238 -19.73 -1.97 4.06
CA SER A 238 -19.01 -2.68 2.99
C SER A 238 -18.02 -1.77 2.25
N GLY A 239 -18.45 -0.57 1.85
CA GLY A 239 -17.59 0.41 1.18
C GLY A 239 -16.43 0.91 2.07
N ILE A 240 -16.64 0.99 3.40
CA ILE A 240 -15.59 1.33 4.36
C ILE A 240 -14.55 0.20 4.44
N ARG A 241 -15.01 -1.05 4.57
CA ARG A 241 -14.14 -2.24 4.62
C ARG A 241 -13.28 -2.33 3.35
N ALA A 242 -13.90 -2.17 2.17
CA ALA A 242 -13.20 -2.15 0.89
C ALA A 242 -12.11 -1.07 0.84
N ALA A 243 -12.46 0.17 1.22
CA ALA A 243 -11.51 1.28 1.24
C ALA A 243 -10.33 1.03 2.18
N TYR A 244 -10.57 0.52 3.39
CA TYR A 244 -9.51 0.28 4.38
C TYR A 244 -8.60 -0.87 4.00
N ALA A 245 -9.15 -1.91 3.35
CA ALA A 245 -8.37 -3.05 2.90
C ALA A 245 -7.53 -2.75 1.64
N THR A 246 -8.10 -2.06 0.66
CA THR A 246 -7.50 -1.91 -0.68
C THR A 246 -7.01 -0.49 -1.00
N GLY A 247 -7.38 0.50 -0.20
CA GLY A 247 -7.16 1.92 -0.49
C GLY A 247 -8.19 2.52 -1.44
N ARG A 248 -9.19 1.74 -1.89
CA ARG A 248 -10.27 2.20 -2.78
C ARG A 248 -11.61 1.71 -2.27
N GLY A 249 -12.61 2.58 -2.32
CA GLY A 249 -13.96 2.25 -1.90
C GLY A 249 -14.95 3.36 -2.22
N LYS A 250 -16.22 3.11 -1.93
CA LYS A 250 -17.30 4.06 -2.13
C LYS A 250 -18.27 3.97 -0.95
N VAL A 251 -18.51 5.06 -0.28
CA VAL A 251 -19.52 5.15 0.79
C VAL A 251 -20.68 6.02 0.36
N VAL A 252 -21.88 5.63 0.78
CA VAL A 252 -23.10 6.40 0.55
C VAL A 252 -23.39 7.20 1.81
N VAL A 253 -23.53 8.52 1.67
CA VAL A 253 -23.80 9.44 2.76
C VAL A 253 -25.17 10.06 2.57
N ARG A 254 -26.02 9.99 3.59
CA ARG A 254 -27.34 10.61 3.63
C ARG A 254 -27.34 11.83 4.57
N ALA A 255 -28.16 12.79 4.22
CA ALA A 255 -28.53 13.88 5.11
C ALA A 255 -29.25 13.35 6.35
N ARG A 256 -29.09 14.01 7.49
CA ARG A 256 -29.92 13.73 8.69
C ARG A 256 -31.25 14.43 8.54
N THR A 257 -32.33 13.68 8.60
CA THR A 257 -33.69 14.19 8.38
C THR A 257 -34.62 13.73 9.48
N GLU A 258 -35.53 14.60 9.87
CA GLU A 258 -36.57 14.33 10.85
C GLU A 258 -37.92 14.77 10.33
N PHE A 259 -39.00 14.07 10.75
CA PHE A 259 -40.36 14.48 10.46
C PHE A 259 -40.90 15.31 11.60
N GLU A 260 -41.52 16.45 11.25
CA GLU A 260 -42.13 17.36 12.23
C GLU A 260 -43.57 17.67 11.79
N GLU A 261 -44.50 17.47 12.71
CA GLU A 261 -45.90 17.86 12.49
C GLU A 261 -46.10 19.37 12.64
N PHE A 262 -46.81 19.97 11.75
CA PHE A 262 -47.12 21.40 11.85
C PHE A 262 -48.58 21.70 11.36
N GLY A 263 -49.20 22.66 12.00
CA GLY A 263 -50.56 23.06 11.67
C GLY A 263 -51.60 21.94 11.93
N LYS A 264 -52.63 21.83 11.05
CA LYS A 264 -53.62 20.75 11.11
C LYS A 264 -53.28 19.69 10.08
N ASP A 265 -52.83 18.52 10.53
CA ASP A 265 -52.55 17.34 9.72
C ASP A 265 -51.51 17.56 8.58
N ARG A 266 -50.48 18.39 8.78
CA ARG A 266 -49.39 18.58 7.85
C ARG A 266 -48.08 18.10 8.46
N ILE A 267 -47.23 17.54 7.60
CA ILE A 267 -45.89 17.07 7.96
C ILE A 267 -44.88 17.87 7.15
N ARG A 268 -43.78 18.22 7.79
CA ARG A 268 -42.61 18.79 7.14
C ARG A 268 -41.36 17.93 7.42
N ILE A 269 -40.47 17.87 6.44
CA ILE A 269 -39.17 17.24 6.58
C ILE A 269 -38.19 18.32 6.99
N ILE A 270 -37.51 18.12 8.12
CA ILE A 270 -36.43 18.97 8.60
C ILE A 270 -35.13 18.30 8.24
N VAL A 271 -34.21 19.03 7.59
CA VAL A 271 -32.87 18.57 7.31
C VAL A 271 -31.91 19.35 8.19
N SER A 272 -31.24 18.67 9.09
CA SER A 272 -30.32 19.24 10.09
C SER A 272 -28.83 19.04 9.71
N GLU A 273 -28.51 18.04 8.91
CA GLU A 273 -27.14 17.77 8.44
C GLU A 273 -27.15 17.38 6.96
N LEU A 274 -26.11 17.77 6.22
CA LEU A 274 -25.95 17.45 4.80
C LEU A 274 -24.74 16.55 4.56
N PRO A 275 -24.74 15.77 3.49
CA PRO A 275 -23.58 15.03 3.06
C PRO A 275 -22.39 15.97 2.82
N TYR A 276 -21.19 15.48 3.12
CA TYR A 276 -19.95 16.25 3.00
C TYR A 276 -19.72 16.78 1.58
N GLN A 277 -19.28 18.02 1.47
CA GLN A 277 -19.04 18.77 0.23
C GLN A 277 -20.30 19.12 -0.58
N VAL A 278 -21.50 18.94 -0.02
CA VAL A 278 -22.74 19.37 -0.66
C VAL A 278 -22.98 20.85 -0.36
N ASN A 279 -23.22 21.63 -1.41
CA ASN A 279 -23.60 23.03 -1.31
C ASN A 279 -25.11 23.16 -1.02
N LYS A 280 -25.49 23.73 0.13
CA LYS A 280 -26.88 23.83 0.58
C LYS A 280 -27.76 24.67 -0.37
N ARG A 281 -27.26 25.84 -0.79
CA ARG A 281 -28.01 26.74 -1.70
C ARG A 281 -28.27 26.04 -3.05
N GLN A 282 -27.31 25.39 -3.62
CA GLN A 282 -27.45 24.66 -4.88
C GLN A 282 -28.42 23.47 -4.73
N LEU A 283 -28.37 22.77 -3.59
CA LEU A 283 -29.30 21.68 -3.28
C LEU A 283 -30.74 22.20 -3.21
N ILE A 284 -31.02 23.29 -2.48
CA ILE A 284 -32.32 23.93 -2.38
C ILE A 284 -32.82 24.31 -3.77
N LYS A 285 -31.99 24.95 -4.59
CA LYS A 285 -32.32 25.31 -5.97
C LYS A 285 -32.67 24.09 -6.82
N THR A 286 -31.88 23.03 -6.75
CA THR A 286 -32.16 21.78 -7.50
C THR A 286 -33.47 21.14 -7.07
N ILE A 287 -33.78 21.10 -5.77
CA ILE A 287 -35.08 20.58 -5.29
C ILE A 287 -36.23 21.43 -5.84
N ALA A 288 -36.13 22.76 -5.78
CA ALA A 288 -37.17 23.67 -6.28
C ALA A 288 -37.40 23.51 -7.80
N GLU A 289 -36.34 23.38 -8.59
CA GLU A 289 -36.38 23.10 -10.03
C GLU A 289 -37.09 21.76 -10.33
N GLN A 290 -36.74 20.70 -9.59
CA GLN A 290 -37.35 19.37 -9.77
C GLN A 290 -38.85 19.35 -9.36
N VAL A 291 -39.24 20.12 -8.35
CA VAL A 291 -40.66 20.31 -7.99
C VAL A 291 -41.40 21.02 -9.08
N LYS A 292 -40.82 22.10 -9.66
CA LYS A 292 -41.39 22.84 -10.78
C LYS A 292 -41.55 21.97 -12.03
N ASP A 293 -40.59 21.11 -12.30
CA ASP A 293 -40.59 20.18 -13.43
C ASP A 293 -41.46 18.94 -13.19
N LYS A 294 -42.16 18.87 -12.04
CA LYS A 294 -43.02 17.73 -11.61
C LYS A 294 -42.26 16.39 -11.51
N ARG A 295 -40.95 16.41 -11.29
CA ARG A 295 -40.17 15.21 -11.02
C ARG A 295 -40.27 14.82 -9.55
N LEU A 296 -40.40 15.80 -8.65
CA LEU A 296 -40.65 15.59 -7.23
C LEU A 296 -42.07 16.10 -6.92
N GLU A 297 -42.95 15.19 -6.56
CA GLU A 297 -44.31 15.48 -6.18
C GLU A 297 -44.46 15.45 -4.65
N GLY A 298 -45.50 16.04 -4.13
CA GLY A 298 -45.86 16.03 -2.71
C GLY A 298 -45.24 17.16 -1.87
N ILE A 299 -44.40 18.01 -2.44
CA ILE A 299 -43.79 19.17 -1.76
C ILE A 299 -44.68 20.41 -2.01
N SER A 300 -44.96 21.16 -0.94
CA SER A 300 -45.76 22.42 -0.98
C SER A 300 -44.88 23.66 -0.88
N ASP A 301 -43.85 23.64 -0.04
CA ASP A 301 -42.93 24.76 0.17
C ASP A 301 -41.54 24.30 0.57
N LEU A 302 -40.53 25.14 0.34
CA LEU A 302 -39.12 24.86 0.65
C LEU A 302 -38.50 26.14 1.21
N ARG A 303 -38.00 26.09 2.46
CA ARG A 303 -37.42 27.22 3.14
C ARG A 303 -36.08 26.86 3.80
N ASP A 304 -35.19 27.83 3.88
CA ASP A 304 -33.99 27.80 4.68
C ASP A 304 -34.21 28.61 5.97
N GLU A 305 -34.23 27.90 7.08
CA GLU A 305 -34.39 28.47 8.43
C GLU A 305 -33.08 28.36 9.24
N THR A 306 -31.94 28.17 8.55
CA THR A 306 -30.61 28.07 9.17
C THR A 306 -30.26 29.35 9.91
N ASP A 307 -29.89 29.20 11.17
CA ASP A 307 -29.48 30.30 12.04
C ASP A 307 -28.20 29.93 12.84
N ARG A 308 -27.85 30.76 13.83
CA ARG A 308 -26.67 30.51 14.71
C ARG A 308 -26.79 29.25 15.59
N ASN A 309 -27.96 28.65 15.70
CA ASN A 309 -28.20 27.44 16.48
C ASN A 309 -27.96 26.16 15.64
N GLY A 310 -27.85 26.29 14.33
CA GLY A 310 -27.52 25.18 13.42
C GLY A 310 -28.26 25.25 12.08
N MET A 311 -27.94 24.27 11.25
CA MET A 311 -28.58 24.12 9.94
C MET A 311 -30.01 23.62 10.12
N ARG A 312 -30.95 24.27 9.43
CA ARG A 312 -32.38 23.89 9.40
C ARG A 312 -32.96 24.19 8.04
N MET A 313 -32.94 23.20 7.14
CA MET A 313 -33.67 23.28 5.88
C MET A 313 -35.03 22.61 6.06
N VAL A 314 -36.13 23.32 5.72
CA VAL A 314 -37.52 22.90 5.91
C VAL A 314 -38.14 22.60 4.58
N ILE A 315 -38.68 21.38 4.41
CA ILE A 315 -39.41 20.92 3.23
C ILE A 315 -40.85 20.62 3.68
N GLU A 316 -41.78 21.50 3.37
CA GLU A 316 -43.18 21.30 3.72
C GLU A 316 -43.89 20.39 2.70
N LEU A 317 -44.63 19.43 3.20
CA LEU A 317 -45.38 18.47 2.37
C LEU A 317 -46.83 18.91 2.14
N LYS A 318 -47.40 18.45 1.04
CA LYS A 318 -48.83 18.58 0.80
C LYS A 318 -49.60 17.65 1.75
N LYS A 319 -50.83 17.99 2.08
CA LYS A 319 -51.65 17.27 3.08
C LYS A 319 -51.79 15.77 2.79
N ASP A 320 -51.88 15.41 1.50
CA ASP A 320 -52.15 14.04 1.05
C ASP A 320 -50.86 13.30 0.64
N ALA A 321 -49.69 13.89 0.88
CA ALA A 321 -48.40 13.28 0.51
C ALA A 321 -47.92 12.32 1.61
N ASN A 322 -47.44 11.11 1.20
CA ASN A 322 -46.78 10.20 2.11
C ASN A 322 -45.33 10.69 2.36
N PRO A 323 -44.97 11.04 3.62
CA PRO A 323 -43.69 11.64 3.92
C PRO A 323 -42.49 10.71 3.58
N GLN A 324 -42.66 9.41 3.79
CA GLN A 324 -41.59 8.45 3.52
C GLN A 324 -41.30 8.29 2.02
N ILE A 325 -42.35 8.30 1.19
CA ILE A 325 -42.20 8.22 -0.26
C ILE A 325 -41.53 9.48 -0.80
N VAL A 326 -41.91 10.65 -0.29
CA VAL A 326 -41.30 11.92 -0.72
C VAL A 326 -39.83 11.94 -0.30
N LEU A 327 -39.51 11.53 0.93
CA LEU A 327 -38.15 11.47 1.42
C LEU A 327 -37.27 10.49 0.60
N ASN A 328 -37.79 9.32 0.27
CA ASN A 328 -37.07 8.35 -0.57
C ASN A 328 -36.80 8.89 -1.98
N ASN A 329 -37.77 9.62 -2.58
CA ASN A 329 -37.58 10.28 -3.86
C ASN A 329 -36.53 11.41 -3.78
N LEU A 330 -36.52 12.16 -2.68
CA LEU A 330 -35.49 13.18 -2.42
C LEU A 330 -34.08 12.56 -2.33
N PHE A 331 -33.92 11.46 -1.62
CA PHE A 331 -32.66 10.73 -1.55
C PHE A 331 -32.20 10.18 -2.90
N LYS A 332 -33.16 9.69 -3.72
CA LYS A 332 -32.84 9.10 -5.03
C LYS A 332 -32.46 10.14 -6.08
N GLN A 333 -33.08 11.34 -6.01
CA GLN A 333 -33.00 12.33 -7.10
C GLN A 333 -32.16 13.57 -6.76
N THR A 334 -31.74 13.73 -5.51
CA THR A 334 -31.01 14.93 -5.06
C THR A 334 -29.77 14.59 -4.24
N ALA A 335 -28.91 15.60 -3.99
CA ALA A 335 -27.72 15.45 -3.18
C ALA A 335 -28.00 15.34 -1.66
N LEU A 336 -29.27 15.16 -1.23
CA LEU A 336 -29.58 14.69 0.14
C LEU A 336 -29.03 13.29 0.41
N GLN A 337 -28.80 12.51 -0.63
CA GLN A 337 -27.95 11.34 -0.60
C GLN A 337 -26.87 11.47 -1.67
N SER A 338 -25.63 11.34 -1.29
CA SER A 338 -24.50 11.38 -2.23
C SER A 338 -23.54 10.24 -1.97
N SER A 339 -22.76 9.86 -2.98
CA SER A 339 -21.70 8.89 -2.80
C SER A 339 -20.35 9.58 -2.74
N PHE A 340 -19.56 9.21 -1.74
CA PHE A 340 -18.19 9.65 -1.58
C PHE A 340 -17.25 8.53 -2.02
N GLY A 341 -16.55 8.75 -3.14
CA GLY A 341 -15.54 7.81 -3.62
C GLY A 341 -14.24 7.97 -2.83
N ILE A 342 -13.75 6.90 -2.23
CA ILE A 342 -12.51 6.89 -1.43
C ILE A 342 -11.36 6.41 -2.31
N ILE A 343 -10.29 7.20 -2.37
CA ILE A 343 -9.02 6.87 -3.02
C ILE A 343 -7.91 7.32 -2.10
N MET A 344 -7.27 6.38 -1.40
CA MET A 344 -6.25 6.66 -0.40
C MET A 344 -4.86 6.71 -1.04
N LEU A 345 -4.67 7.65 -1.98
CA LEU A 345 -3.42 7.89 -2.68
C LEU A 345 -2.62 8.97 -1.95
N ALA A 346 -1.37 8.69 -1.58
CA ALA A 346 -0.46 9.63 -0.96
C ALA A 346 0.98 9.41 -1.44
N LEU A 347 1.85 10.38 -1.17
CA LEU A 347 3.28 10.27 -1.45
C LEU A 347 3.97 9.51 -0.32
N VAL A 348 4.74 8.50 -0.67
CA VAL A 348 5.57 7.68 0.22
C VAL A 348 7.04 7.78 -0.17
N ASP A 349 7.92 7.11 0.58
CA ASP A 349 9.37 7.04 0.32
C ASP A 349 9.99 8.43 0.12
N ASP A 350 9.79 9.28 1.13
CA ASP A 350 10.29 10.66 1.14
C ASP A 350 9.88 11.46 -0.11
N GLN A 351 8.58 11.38 -0.47
CA GLN A 351 7.91 12.03 -1.61
C GLN A 351 8.34 11.53 -3.00
N LYS A 352 9.02 10.40 -3.10
CA LYS A 352 9.50 9.88 -4.39
C LYS A 352 8.45 9.08 -5.14
N GLN A 353 7.46 8.50 -4.45
CA GLN A 353 6.50 7.59 -5.05
C GLN A 353 5.05 7.88 -4.63
N PRO A 354 4.12 8.14 -5.58
CA PRO A 354 2.69 8.09 -5.30
C PRO A 354 2.22 6.65 -5.17
N LYS A 355 1.50 6.33 -4.09
CA LYS A 355 1.01 4.97 -3.82
C LYS A 355 -0.39 4.99 -3.23
N ILE A 356 -1.25 4.07 -3.69
CA ILE A 356 -2.53 3.80 -3.04
C ILE A 356 -2.26 2.90 -1.84
N LEU A 357 -2.70 3.32 -0.68
CA LEU A 357 -2.38 2.71 0.60
C LEU A 357 -3.63 2.16 1.27
N SER A 358 -3.52 1.03 1.94
CA SER A 358 -4.53 0.57 2.90
C SER A 358 -4.47 1.41 4.18
N LEU A 359 -5.52 1.33 5.00
CA LEU A 359 -5.54 2.00 6.31
C LEU A 359 -4.32 1.62 7.15
N ARG A 360 -3.99 0.32 7.19
CA ARG A 360 -2.83 -0.18 7.93
C ARG A 360 -1.53 0.44 7.44
N GLN A 361 -1.32 0.51 6.12
CA GLN A 361 -0.10 1.09 5.56
C GLN A 361 0.05 2.59 5.88
N ILE A 362 -1.06 3.35 5.91
CA ILE A 362 -1.01 4.76 6.30
C ILE A 362 -0.58 4.91 7.75
N ILE A 363 -1.12 4.08 8.65
CA ILE A 363 -0.76 4.08 10.07
C ILE A 363 0.71 3.68 10.24
N ASP A 364 1.19 2.65 9.55
CA ASP A 364 2.57 2.20 9.62
C ASP A 364 3.56 3.29 9.17
N GLU A 365 3.30 3.96 8.05
CA GLU A 365 4.15 5.06 7.55
C GLU A 365 4.14 6.26 8.51
N TYR A 366 2.99 6.58 9.10
CA TYR A 366 2.88 7.62 10.11
C TYR A 366 3.68 7.27 11.39
N LEU A 367 3.52 6.07 11.93
CA LEU A 367 4.23 5.62 13.13
C LEU A 367 5.74 5.57 12.91
N LYS A 368 6.18 5.10 11.76
CA LYS A 368 7.59 5.13 11.36
C LYS A 368 8.16 6.56 11.34
N HIS A 369 7.40 7.51 10.81
CA HIS A 369 7.78 8.92 10.84
C HIS A 369 7.87 9.45 12.27
N GLN A 370 6.93 9.09 13.15
CA GLN A 370 6.94 9.51 14.54
C GLN A 370 8.13 8.90 15.33
N GLU A 371 8.48 7.67 15.09
CA GLU A 371 9.70 7.05 15.65
C GLU A 371 10.95 7.81 15.22
N GLU A 372 11.05 8.23 13.95
CA GLU A 372 12.16 9.04 13.46
C GLU A 372 12.19 10.44 14.10
N VAL A 373 11.06 11.12 14.17
CA VAL A 373 10.94 12.45 14.81
C VAL A 373 11.34 12.38 16.28
N LEU A 374 10.85 11.38 17.01
CA LEU A 374 11.16 11.19 18.43
C LEU A 374 12.65 10.88 18.64
N THR A 375 13.23 10.02 17.82
CA THR A 375 14.66 9.70 17.85
C THR A 375 15.51 10.95 17.61
N ARG A 376 15.21 11.73 16.57
CA ARG A 376 15.95 12.95 16.24
C ARG A 376 15.80 14.01 17.32
N ARG A 377 14.60 14.18 17.88
CA ARG A 377 14.35 15.08 19.01
C ARG A 377 15.18 14.68 20.22
N THR A 378 15.19 13.40 20.57
CA THR A 378 15.95 12.88 21.71
C THR A 378 17.45 13.08 21.52
N LEU A 379 17.97 12.82 20.30
CA LEU A 379 19.38 13.09 19.96
C LEU A 379 19.75 14.57 20.08
N PHE A 380 18.86 15.46 19.62
CA PHE A 380 19.05 16.89 19.75
C PHE A 380 19.09 17.31 21.22
N ASP A 381 18.10 16.86 22.01
CA ASP A 381 18.00 17.19 23.44
C ASP A 381 19.17 16.57 24.24
N LEU A 382 19.62 15.36 23.90
CA LEU A 382 20.82 14.71 24.46
C LEU A 382 22.06 15.57 24.18
N ARG A 383 22.30 15.95 22.92
CA ARG A 383 23.44 16.79 22.53
C ARG A 383 23.44 18.11 23.31
N LYS A 384 22.28 18.76 23.39
CA LYS A 384 22.14 20.03 24.15
C LYS A 384 22.37 19.86 25.65
N ALA A 385 21.88 18.75 26.21
CA ALA A 385 22.13 18.44 27.62
C ALA A 385 23.61 18.19 27.89
N GLN A 386 24.29 17.41 27.02
CA GLN A 386 25.72 17.13 27.10
C GLN A 386 26.56 18.39 26.92
N GLU A 387 26.26 19.24 25.91
CA GLU A 387 26.93 20.53 25.74
C GLU A 387 26.81 21.41 26.99
N ARG A 388 25.64 21.45 27.61
CA ARG A 388 25.40 22.26 28.83
C ARG A 388 26.07 21.66 30.06
N ALA A 389 25.99 20.32 30.23
CA ALA A 389 26.65 19.61 31.33
C ALA A 389 28.18 19.78 31.27
N HIS A 390 28.76 19.73 30.09
CA HIS A 390 30.17 19.95 29.84
C HIS A 390 30.63 21.38 30.26
N LEU A 391 29.82 22.37 29.90
CA LEU A 391 30.07 23.77 30.38
C LEU A 391 29.99 23.87 31.90
N LEU A 392 28.99 23.25 32.53
CA LEU A 392 28.80 23.30 34.00
C LEU A 392 29.94 22.61 34.73
N GLU A 393 30.47 21.51 34.18
CA GLU A 393 31.63 20.82 34.72
C GLU A 393 32.83 21.77 34.82
N GLY A 394 33.15 22.49 33.76
CA GLY A 394 34.20 23.49 33.76
C GLY A 394 33.96 24.63 34.77
N LEU A 395 32.71 25.11 34.87
CA LEU A 395 32.33 26.15 35.83
C LEU A 395 32.41 25.66 37.27
N LEU A 396 32.08 24.43 37.58
CA LEU A 396 32.22 23.82 38.91
C LEU A 396 33.68 23.68 39.29
N ILE A 397 34.56 23.22 38.39
CA ILE A 397 36.00 23.18 38.60
C ILE A 397 36.56 24.58 38.92
N ALA A 398 36.12 25.58 38.17
CA ALA A 398 36.54 26.95 38.40
C ALA A 398 36.07 27.49 39.77
N GLN A 399 34.86 27.11 40.18
CA GLN A 399 34.29 27.58 41.45
C GLN A 399 34.91 26.89 42.66
N ASP A 400 35.30 25.61 42.52
CA ASP A 400 36.06 24.90 43.55
C ASP A 400 37.50 25.45 43.73
N ASN A 401 38.02 26.12 42.70
CA ASN A 401 39.37 26.69 42.69
C ASN A 401 39.40 28.21 42.46
N ILE A 402 38.38 28.91 42.96
CA ILE A 402 38.09 30.31 42.59
C ILE A 402 39.24 31.30 42.84
N ASP A 403 39.96 31.15 43.96
CA ASP A 403 41.10 32.02 44.29
C ASP A 403 42.22 31.87 43.28
N GLU A 404 42.46 30.65 42.81
CA GLU A 404 43.50 30.40 41.82
C GLU A 404 43.11 30.89 40.45
N VAL A 405 41.82 30.72 40.06
CA VAL A 405 41.25 31.24 38.82
C VAL A 405 41.35 32.76 38.77
N ILE A 406 40.95 33.46 39.84
CA ILE A 406 41.09 34.93 39.95
C ILE A 406 42.57 35.34 39.85
N ARG A 407 43.47 34.62 40.51
CA ARG A 407 44.91 34.88 40.44
C ARG A 407 45.44 34.79 39.02
N ILE A 408 45.09 33.71 38.28
CA ILE A 408 45.48 33.48 36.88
C ILE A 408 45.00 34.60 36.01
N ILE A 409 43.69 34.97 36.11
CA ILE A 409 43.08 35.99 35.27
C ILE A 409 43.74 37.36 35.53
N ARG A 410 43.98 37.69 36.77
CA ARG A 410 44.60 39.01 37.15
C ARG A 410 46.08 39.10 36.78
N THR A 411 46.81 37.99 36.69
CA THR A 411 48.26 37.98 36.38
C THR A 411 48.52 37.70 34.89
N ALA A 412 47.51 37.33 34.11
CA ALA A 412 47.61 37.11 32.67
C ALA A 412 47.55 38.44 31.91
N TYR A 413 48.32 38.57 30.82
CA TYR A 413 48.27 39.69 29.90
C TYR A 413 47.24 39.43 28.81
N ASP A 414 47.46 38.43 27.96
CA ASP A 414 46.53 37.98 26.87
C ASP A 414 46.34 36.48 26.84
N ASP A 415 47.01 35.74 27.73
CA ASP A 415 47.11 34.29 27.73
C ASP A 415 46.29 33.64 28.88
N ALA A 416 45.31 34.37 29.45
CA ALA A 416 44.50 33.87 30.56
C ALA A 416 43.77 32.56 30.19
N LYS A 417 43.20 32.48 28.99
CA LYS A 417 42.48 31.32 28.49
C LYS A 417 43.39 30.08 28.46
N GLN A 418 44.55 30.19 27.83
CA GLN A 418 45.51 29.09 27.75
C GLN A 418 45.99 28.62 29.11
N LYS A 419 46.27 29.56 30.01
CA LYS A 419 46.71 29.24 31.39
C LYS A 419 45.64 28.49 32.19
N LEU A 420 44.35 28.82 32.00
CA LEU A 420 43.23 28.10 32.61
C LEU A 420 43.11 26.70 32.05
N MET A 421 43.23 26.52 30.72
CA MET A 421 43.21 25.24 30.05
C MET A 421 44.33 24.33 30.56
N ASP A 422 45.56 24.82 30.57
CA ASP A 422 46.75 24.06 30.99
C ASP A 422 46.70 23.68 32.46
N ARG A 423 46.17 24.58 33.33
CA ARG A 423 46.17 24.39 34.78
C ARG A 423 45.09 23.42 35.27
N PHE A 424 43.88 23.48 34.68
CA PHE A 424 42.72 22.75 35.16
C PHE A 424 42.29 21.62 34.18
N GLY A 425 43.02 21.45 33.06
CA GLY A 425 42.68 20.44 32.04
C GLY A 425 41.36 20.79 31.30
N LEU A 426 41.02 22.09 31.21
CA LEU A 426 39.82 22.55 30.55
C LEU A 426 40.00 22.65 29.03
N ASP A 427 38.90 22.52 28.30
CA ASP A 427 38.90 22.84 26.89
C ASP A 427 38.66 24.31 26.56
N ASP A 428 38.72 24.66 25.28
CA ASP A 428 38.60 26.03 24.79
C ASP A 428 37.24 26.65 25.18
N VAL A 429 36.16 25.86 25.13
CA VAL A 429 34.79 26.31 25.41
C VAL A 429 34.57 26.53 26.90
N GLN A 430 35.05 25.61 27.73
CA GLN A 430 35.00 25.71 29.19
C GLN A 430 35.81 26.89 29.70
N ALA A 431 37.04 27.05 29.21
CA ALA A 431 37.91 28.18 29.60
C ALA A 431 37.30 29.54 29.20
N GLN A 432 36.68 29.62 28.03
CA GLN A 432 35.96 30.84 27.59
C GLN A 432 34.77 31.15 28.52
N ALA A 433 33.96 30.11 28.85
CA ALA A 433 32.82 30.29 29.76
C ALA A 433 33.23 30.80 31.15
N ILE A 434 34.41 30.38 31.65
CA ILE A 434 34.97 30.86 32.91
C ILE A 434 35.35 32.34 32.79
N LEU A 435 35.99 32.75 31.68
CA LEU A 435 36.35 34.16 31.45
C LEU A 435 35.12 35.06 31.32
N ASP A 436 34.03 34.56 30.75
CA ASP A 436 32.77 35.30 30.60
C ASP A 436 31.91 35.30 31.88
N MET A 437 32.36 34.64 32.96
CA MET A 437 31.62 34.50 34.19
C MET A 437 31.47 35.87 34.90
N ARG A 438 30.26 36.19 35.28
CA ARG A 438 29.97 37.42 36.05
C ARG A 438 30.41 37.25 37.49
N LEU A 439 30.97 38.31 38.09
CA LEU A 439 31.42 38.33 39.50
C LEU A 439 30.33 37.88 40.48
N LYS A 440 29.05 38.10 40.17
CA LYS A 440 27.93 37.64 40.98
C LYS A 440 27.84 36.11 41.08
N ALA A 441 28.28 35.39 40.06
CA ALA A 441 28.25 33.94 40.03
C ALA A 441 29.25 33.27 40.98
N LEU A 442 30.10 34.04 41.63
CA LEU A 442 31.08 33.57 42.62
C LEU A 442 30.50 33.38 44.03
N GLN A 443 29.19 33.60 44.22
CA GLN A 443 28.53 33.42 45.53
C GLN A 443 28.28 31.91 45.79
N GLY A 444 28.38 31.46 47.03
CA GLY A 444 28.20 30.06 47.41
C GLY A 444 26.83 29.49 47.10
N LEU A 445 25.77 30.33 47.11
CA LEU A 445 24.42 29.97 46.69
C LEU A 445 24.33 29.62 45.19
N ASP A 446 25.18 30.21 44.35
CA ASP A 446 25.18 29.90 42.90
C ASP A 446 25.92 28.57 42.62
N ARG A 447 26.90 28.18 43.46
CA ARG A 447 27.53 26.84 43.37
C ARG A 447 26.53 25.69 43.57
N GLU A 448 25.67 25.80 44.58
CA GLU A 448 24.65 24.76 44.83
C GLU A 448 23.64 24.69 43.68
N LYS A 449 23.26 25.80 43.08
CA LYS A 449 22.43 25.82 41.89
C LYS A 449 23.08 25.17 40.68
N LEU A 450 24.36 25.44 40.42
CA LEU A 450 25.12 24.85 39.33
C LEU A 450 25.27 23.35 39.54
N GLN A 451 25.52 22.88 40.78
CA GLN A 451 25.59 21.47 41.10
C GLN A 451 24.25 20.77 40.90
N ASN A 452 23.16 21.38 41.33
CA ASN A 452 21.83 20.81 41.14
C ASN A 452 21.46 20.77 39.64
N GLU A 453 21.71 21.83 38.86
CA GLU A 453 21.53 21.87 37.42
C GLU A 453 22.36 20.76 36.73
N PHE A 454 23.62 20.56 37.15
CA PHE A 454 24.49 19.50 36.62
C PHE A 454 23.91 18.13 36.91
N ASN A 455 23.46 17.85 38.11
CA ASN A 455 22.88 16.58 38.50
C ASN A 455 21.59 16.30 37.72
N GLU A 456 20.68 17.26 37.57
CA GLU A 456 19.47 17.17 36.77
C GLU A 456 19.80 16.89 35.30
N LEU A 457 20.83 17.51 34.75
CA LEU A 457 21.29 17.25 33.40
C LEU A 457 21.86 15.86 33.23
N GLN A 458 22.60 15.31 34.20
CA GLN A 458 23.12 13.96 34.17
C GLN A 458 21.99 12.93 34.20
N GLU A 459 20.96 13.13 35.01
CA GLU A 459 19.77 12.27 35.03
C GLU A 459 19.05 12.30 33.66
N ARG A 460 18.92 13.51 33.05
CA ARG A 460 18.30 13.65 31.73
C ARG A 460 19.14 13.02 30.63
N ILE A 461 20.48 13.16 30.67
CA ILE A 461 21.39 12.52 29.72
C ILE A 461 21.23 11.00 29.80
N HIS A 462 21.26 10.43 31.01
CA HIS A 462 21.07 9.00 31.21
C HIS A 462 19.70 8.53 30.69
N TYR A 463 18.63 9.25 30.97
CA TYR A 463 17.29 8.97 30.44
C TYR A 463 17.25 8.98 28.90
N TYR A 464 17.87 9.96 28.24
CA TYR A 464 17.91 10.05 26.79
C TYR A 464 18.74 8.90 26.15
N GLU A 465 19.85 8.54 26.79
CA GLU A 465 20.69 7.41 26.35
C GLU A 465 19.94 6.08 26.48
N GLU A 466 19.24 5.86 27.59
CA GLU A 466 18.38 4.69 27.76
C GLU A 466 17.24 4.64 26.72
N LEU A 467 16.61 5.79 26.44
CA LEU A 467 15.52 5.88 25.48
C LEU A 467 15.99 5.56 24.05
N LEU A 468 17.17 6.00 23.68
CA LEU A 468 17.76 5.72 22.37
C LEU A 468 18.26 4.26 22.23
N ALA A 469 18.64 3.63 23.33
CA ALA A 469 19.11 2.24 23.35
C ALA A 469 17.98 1.21 23.31
N ASP A 470 16.77 1.59 23.74
CA ASP A 470 15.63 0.67 23.88
C ASP A 470 14.44 1.09 23.00
N PRO A 471 14.22 0.44 21.84
CA PRO A 471 13.07 0.71 20.96
C PRO A 471 11.71 0.52 21.65
N VAL A 472 11.61 -0.34 22.67
CA VAL A 472 10.36 -0.56 23.39
C VAL A 472 10.01 0.64 24.26
N LYS A 473 11.02 1.21 24.95
CA LYS A 473 10.85 2.45 25.70
C LYS A 473 10.47 3.62 24.77
N LEU A 474 11.10 3.71 23.60
CA LEU A 474 10.82 4.74 22.62
C LEU A 474 9.34 4.69 22.16
N ARG A 475 8.85 3.49 21.84
CA ARG A 475 7.43 3.27 21.47
C ARG A 475 6.49 3.55 22.65
N GLY A 476 6.90 3.28 23.87
CA GLY A 476 6.17 3.64 25.08
C GLY A 476 5.94 5.15 25.18
N VAL A 477 6.99 5.96 25.00
CA VAL A 477 6.90 7.43 24.98
C VAL A 477 5.99 7.91 23.85
N LEU A 478 6.15 7.36 22.65
CA LEU A 478 5.29 7.68 21.50
C LEU A 478 3.81 7.40 21.80
N ARG A 479 3.53 6.25 22.42
CA ARG A 479 2.19 5.87 22.86
C ARG A 479 1.59 6.90 23.83
N GLU A 480 2.35 7.30 24.85
CA GLU A 480 1.92 8.30 25.83
C GLU A 480 1.62 9.65 25.18
N GLU A 481 2.48 10.11 24.28
CA GLU A 481 2.31 11.38 23.56
C GLU A 481 1.06 11.38 22.66
N LEU A 482 0.77 10.27 21.99
CA LEU A 482 -0.46 10.10 21.20
C LEU A 482 -1.69 10.14 22.10
N MET A 483 -1.65 9.47 23.26
CA MET A 483 -2.75 9.48 24.23
C MET A 483 -2.97 10.88 24.81
N GLU A 484 -1.92 11.65 25.10
CA GLU A 484 -2.03 13.04 25.54
C GLU A 484 -2.81 13.89 24.53
N ILE A 485 -2.50 13.73 23.24
CA ILE A 485 -3.19 14.49 22.18
C ILE A 485 -4.65 14.05 22.06
N ARG A 486 -4.93 12.75 22.15
CA ARG A 486 -6.30 12.21 22.18
C ARG A 486 -7.12 12.83 23.31
N ASP A 487 -6.58 12.82 24.51
CA ASP A 487 -7.28 13.29 25.72
C ASP A 487 -7.48 14.82 25.71
N LYS A 488 -6.58 15.56 25.07
CA LYS A 488 -6.63 17.03 24.97
C LYS A 488 -7.54 17.54 23.86
N PHE A 489 -7.58 16.87 22.70
CA PHE A 489 -8.25 17.33 21.49
C PHE A 489 -9.35 16.40 20.97
N GLY A 490 -9.49 15.21 21.54
CA GLY A 490 -10.50 14.23 21.12
C GLY A 490 -11.91 14.74 21.37
N ASP A 491 -12.81 14.39 20.46
CA ASP A 491 -14.22 14.72 20.52
C ASP A 491 -15.09 13.53 20.11
N LYS A 492 -16.40 13.69 20.17
CA LYS A 492 -17.34 12.67 19.73
C LYS A 492 -17.48 12.64 18.21
N ARG A 493 -17.72 11.46 17.68
CA ARG A 493 -18.06 11.26 16.28
C ARG A 493 -19.28 12.10 15.88
N LYS A 494 -19.21 12.75 14.72
CA LYS A 494 -20.29 13.55 14.13
C LYS A 494 -21.15 12.72 13.17
N THR A 495 -20.53 11.88 12.34
CA THR A 495 -21.19 11.07 11.32
C THR A 495 -21.68 9.76 11.93
N GLU A 496 -22.96 9.45 11.80
CA GLU A 496 -23.54 8.17 12.18
C GLU A 496 -23.27 7.11 11.11
N ILE A 497 -23.10 5.85 11.51
CA ILE A 497 -23.00 4.73 10.57
C ILE A 497 -24.15 3.80 10.85
N GLN A 498 -25.04 3.64 9.86
CA GLN A 498 -26.17 2.71 9.95
C GLN A 498 -25.83 1.42 9.21
N GLU A 499 -26.10 0.29 9.85
CA GLU A 499 -26.01 -1.01 9.21
C GLU A 499 -27.23 -1.20 8.30
N ILE A 500 -26.99 -1.71 7.10
CA ILE A 500 -28.06 -2.12 6.19
C ILE A 500 -28.12 -3.66 6.27
N GLU A 501 -29.32 -4.22 6.39
CA GLU A 501 -29.53 -5.69 6.49
C GLU A 501 -28.95 -6.46 5.27
N ASP A 502 -28.76 -5.81 4.13
CA ASP A 502 -28.07 -6.33 2.93
C ASP A 502 -26.62 -5.82 2.86
N GLU A 503 -25.79 -6.13 3.83
CA GLU A 503 -24.35 -5.89 3.71
C GLU A 503 -23.76 -6.86 2.68
N ILE A 504 -23.63 -6.35 1.46
CA ILE A 504 -22.91 -6.99 0.37
C ILE A 504 -21.45 -7.18 0.81
N ASP A 505 -20.95 -8.41 0.77
CA ASP A 505 -19.54 -8.71 1.06
C ASP A 505 -18.63 -7.92 0.10
N ILE A 506 -17.38 -7.61 0.48
CA ILE A 506 -16.41 -6.90 -0.39
C ILE A 506 -16.29 -7.61 -1.73
N GLU A 507 -16.44 -8.90 -1.72
CA GLU A 507 -16.43 -9.79 -2.88
C GLU A 507 -17.59 -9.50 -3.84
N ASP A 508 -18.76 -9.11 -3.33
CA ASP A 508 -19.95 -8.78 -4.13
C ASP A 508 -19.88 -7.40 -4.82
N LEU A 509 -18.93 -6.56 -4.40
CA LEU A 509 -18.65 -5.25 -5.02
C LEU A 509 -17.65 -5.32 -6.17
N ILE A 510 -16.97 -6.45 -6.29
CA ILE A 510 -16.01 -6.73 -7.35
C ILE A 510 -16.74 -7.55 -8.40
N GLU A 511 -16.76 -7.05 -9.62
CA GLU A 511 -17.35 -7.76 -10.75
C GLU A 511 -16.66 -9.11 -10.88
N GLU A 512 -17.45 -10.19 -10.88
CA GLU A 512 -16.93 -11.53 -11.08
C GLU A 512 -16.58 -11.70 -12.55
N GLU A 513 -15.30 -11.73 -12.83
CA GLU A 513 -14.76 -11.91 -14.17
C GLU A 513 -13.86 -13.14 -14.21
N THR A 514 -13.95 -13.90 -15.30
CA THR A 514 -12.98 -14.94 -15.59
C THR A 514 -11.70 -14.30 -16.12
N CYS A 515 -10.61 -14.52 -15.43
CA CYS A 515 -9.30 -13.95 -15.75
C CYS A 515 -8.24 -15.02 -16.01
N ALA A 516 -7.29 -14.70 -16.87
CA ALA A 516 -6.07 -15.46 -17.04
C ALA A 516 -4.98 -14.89 -16.10
N PHE A 517 -4.48 -15.73 -15.20
CA PHE A 517 -3.39 -15.43 -14.27
C PHE A 517 -2.09 -15.99 -14.83
N THR A 518 -1.10 -15.14 -15.05
CA THR A 518 0.20 -15.55 -15.60
C THR A 518 1.33 -15.24 -14.65
N ILE A 519 2.26 -16.20 -14.51
CA ILE A 519 3.53 -16.00 -13.80
C ILE A 519 4.65 -16.24 -14.79
N SER A 520 5.60 -15.29 -14.90
CA SER A 520 6.80 -15.46 -15.72
C SER A 520 7.91 -16.16 -14.94
N ASN A 521 8.92 -16.67 -15.66
CA ASN A 521 10.07 -17.34 -15.05
C ASN A 521 10.89 -16.40 -14.14
N GLN A 522 10.93 -15.11 -14.47
CA GLN A 522 11.58 -14.09 -13.63
C GLN A 522 10.68 -13.58 -12.46
N GLY A 523 9.51 -14.22 -12.25
CA GLY A 523 8.64 -13.91 -11.13
C GLY A 523 7.79 -12.65 -11.31
N TYR A 524 7.31 -12.36 -12.52
CA TYR A 524 6.29 -11.34 -12.77
C TYR A 524 4.91 -11.98 -12.84
N ILE A 525 3.96 -11.42 -12.11
CA ILE A 525 2.56 -11.89 -12.07
C ILE A 525 1.63 -10.80 -12.60
N LYS A 526 0.59 -11.23 -13.31
CA LYS A 526 -0.53 -10.38 -13.72
C LYS A 526 -1.82 -11.17 -13.89
N ARG A 527 -2.95 -10.50 -13.84
CA ARG A 527 -4.23 -11.02 -14.31
C ARG A 527 -4.69 -10.24 -15.54
N MET A 528 -5.47 -10.88 -16.39
CA MET A 528 -6.10 -10.28 -17.58
C MET A 528 -7.47 -10.91 -17.78
N PRO A 529 -8.51 -10.15 -18.18
CA PRO A 529 -9.78 -10.73 -18.61
C PRO A 529 -9.59 -11.70 -19.77
N VAL A 530 -10.26 -12.84 -19.73
CA VAL A 530 -10.13 -13.89 -20.76
C VAL A 530 -10.62 -13.41 -22.13
N ASP A 531 -11.59 -12.52 -22.21
CA ASP A 531 -12.11 -11.91 -23.45
C ASP A 531 -11.03 -11.19 -24.29
N THR A 532 -9.88 -10.92 -23.68
CA THR A 532 -8.72 -10.33 -24.38
C THR A 532 -8.00 -11.35 -25.28
N TYR A 533 -8.24 -12.63 -25.10
CA TYR A 533 -7.73 -13.73 -25.92
C TYR A 533 -8.80 -14.21 -26.91
N ARG A 534 -9.05 -13.48 -28.00
CA ARG A 534 -9.90 -13.96 -29.10
C ARG A 534 -9.25 -15.18 -29.77
N THR A 535 -10.03 -16.26 -29.93
CA THR A 535 -9.69 -17.44 -30.69
C THR A 535 -9.21 -17.08 -32.09
N GLN A 536 -8.03 -17.53 -32.48
CA GLN A 536 -7.50 -17.40 -33.83
C GLN A 536 -7.77 -18.68 -34.64
N SER A 537 -8.24 -18.54 -35.89
CA SER A 537 -8.43 -19.61 -36.82
C SER A 537 -7.10 -20.31 -37.16
N ARG A 538 -7.15 -21.63 -37.50
CA ARG A 538 -6.00 -22.42 -37.95
C ARG A 538 -5.18 -21.66 -39.01
N GLY A 539 -3.87 -21.49 -38.81
CA GLY A 539 -2.95 -20.83 -39.73
C GLY A 539 -2.55 -19.41 -39.41
N GLY A 540 -3.02 -18.85 -38.29
CA GLY A 540 -2.60 -17.54 -37.77
C GLY A 540 -1.17 -17.58 -37.17
N ARG A 541 -0.38 -16.51 -37.34
CA ARG A 541 0.88 -16.33 -36.60
C ARG A 541 0.54 -16.15 -35.13
N GLY A 542 1.18 -16.93 -34.24
CA GLY A 542 1.03 -16.83 -32.79
C GLY A 542 1.19 -15.40 -32.31
N VAL A 543 0.43 -15.05 -31.28
CA VAL A 543 0.43 -13.68 -30.70
C VAL A 543 1.35 -13.70 -29.50
N ASN A 544 2.31 -12.76 -29.44
CA ASN A 544 3.13 -12.56 -28.25
C ASN A 544 2.24 -12.18 -27.06
N ALA A 545 2.22 -13.05 -26.07
CA ALA A 545 1.41 -12.88 -24.87
C ALA A 545 1.98 -11.80 -23.91
N GLN A 546 3.26 -11.43 -24.07
CA GLN A 546 3.94 -10.49 -23.16
C GLN A 546 5.21 -9.94 -23.84
N ASN A 547 5.51 -8.64 -23.69
CA ASN A 547 6.83 -8.10 -23.99
C ASN A 547 7.75 -8.43 -22.82
N LEU A 548 8.42 -9.56 -22.91
CA LEU A 548 9.41 -10.02 -21.95
C LEU A 548 10.80 -9.52 -22.36
N LYS A 549 11.73 -9.36 -21.43
CA LYS A 549 13.15 -9.23 -21.76
C LYS A 549 13.60 -10.48 -22.51
N GLU A 550 14.66 -10.39 -23.31
CA GLU A 550 15.18 -11.46 -24.19
C GLU A 550 15.38 -12.84 -23.54
N GLU A 551 15.23 -12.97 -22.21
CA GLU A 551 15.45 -14.20 -21.43
C GLU A 551 14.28 -14.58 -20.48
N ASP A 552 13.09 -13.94 -20.54
CA ASP A 552 11.96 -14.27 -19.69
C ASP A 552 10.82 -14.94 -20.48
N PHE A 553 10.11 -15.90 -19.89
CA PHE A 553 8.99 -16.62 -20.49
C PHE A 553 7.89 -16.88 -19.48
N VAL A 554 6.66 -17.11 -19.95
CA VAL A 554 5.52 -17.46 -19.09
C VAL A 554 5.72 -18.87 -18.52
N LYS A 555 5.94 -18.96 -17.20
CA LYS A 555 6.14 -20.22 -16.48
C LYS A 555 4.83 -20.92 -16.15
N SER A 556 3.76 -20.18 -15.86
CA SER A 556 2.46 -20.72 -15.48
C SER A 556 1.35 -19.81 -15.99
N LEU A 557 0.29 -20.41 -16.54
CA LEU A 557 -0.94 -19.75 -16.93
C LEU A 557 -2.11 -20.55 -16.36
N ASN A 558 -3.00 -19.88 -15.62
CA ASN A 558 -4.20 -20.49 -15.07
C ASN A 558 -5.41 -19.57 -15.32
N ILE A 559 -6.54 -20.19 -15.61
CA ILE A 559 -7.81 -19.49 -15.79
C ILE A 559 -8.62 -19.67 -14.51
N ALA A 560 -9.13 -18.58 -13.96
CA ALA A 560 -9.90 -18.58 -12.72
C ALA A 560 -10.77 -17.31 -12.60
N SER A 561 -11.74 -17.34 -11.71
CA SER A 561 -12.53 -16.16 -11.34
C SER A 561 -11.73 -15.17 -10.48
N THR A 562 -12.05 -13.87 -10.59
CA THR A 562 -11.57 -12.85 -9.68
C THR A 562 -11.88 -13.18 -8.21
N HIS A 563 -12.93 -13.96 -7.94
CA HIS A 563 -13.36 -14.36 -6.60
C HIS A 563 -12.71 -15.65 -6.07
N ASP A 564 -11.96 -16.37 -6.90
CA ASP A 564 -11.32 -17.62 -6.49
C ASP A 564 -10.15 -17.39 -5.53
N HIS A 565 -9.91 -18.36 -4.67
CA HIS A 565 -8.75 -18.42 -3.81
C HIS A 565 -7.55 -18.93 -4.59
N ILE A 566 -6.44 -18.20 -4.55
CA ILE A 566 -5.18 -18.59 -5.20
C ILE A 566 -4.15 -18.86 -4.11
N LEU A 567 -3.65 -20.08 -4.08
CA LEU A 567 -2.60 -20.54 -3.17
C LEU A 567 -1.28 -20.62 -3.93
N PHE A 568 -0.29 -19.87 -3.51
CA PHE A 568 1.06 -19.85 -4.10
C PHE A 568 2.00 -20.66 -3.22
N PHE A 569 2.50 -21.75 -3.74
CA PHE A 569 3.48 -22.62 -3.07
C PHE A 569 4.88 -22.23 -3.51
N THR A 570 5.79 -22.16 -2.55
CA THR A 570 7.20 -21.80 -2.81
C THR A 570 8.12 -23.01 -2.73
N ASP A 571 9.28 -22.91 -3.37
CA ASP A 571 10.36 -23.88 -3.34
C ASP A 571 10.86 -24.17 -1.91
N MET A 572 10.68 -23.21 -0.98
CA MET A 572 11.00 -23.34 0.45
C MET A 572 9.90 -24.02 1.28
N GLY A 573 8.84 -24.53 0.63
CA GLY A 573 7.76 -25.28 1.30
C GLY A 573 6.75 -24.42 2.05
N ARG A 574 6.64 -23.14 1.70
CA ARG A 574 5.62 -22.21 2.23
C ARG A 574 4.45 -22.08 1.28
N VAL A 575 3.31 -21.64 1.80
CA VAL A 575 2.13 -21.29 0.99
C VAL A 575 1.62 -19.91 1.37
N HIS A 576 1.37 -19.08 0.36
CA HIS A 576 0.75 -17.77 0.48
C HIS A 576 -0.62 -17.80 -0.17
N HIS A 577 -1.59 -17.15 0.45
CA HIS A 577 -2.97 -17.09 -0.03
C HIS A 577 -3.34 -15.68 -0.50
N ARG A 578 -4.00 -15.60 -1.66
CA ARG A 578 -4.61 -14.37 -2.21
C ARG A 578 -5.93 -14.71 -2.89
N LYS A 579 -6.82 -13.72 -2.94
CA LYS A 579 -8.00 -13.78 -3.84
C LYS A 579 -7.60 -13.30 -5.24
N GLY A 580 -8.27 -13.80 -6.28
CA GLY A 580 -7.95 -13.44 -7.67
C GLY A 580 -7.95 -11.93 -7.93
N TYR A 581 -8.91 -11.18 -7.38
CA TYR A 581 -8.98 -9.73 -7.50
C TYR A 581 -7.81 -8.97 -6.85
N GLN A 582 -7.06 -9.60 -5.94
CA GLN A 582 -5.89 -8.99 -5.30
C GLN A 582 -4.64 -9.05 -6.19
N ILE A 583 -4.68 -9.81 -7.28
CA ILE A 583 -3.61 -9.83 -8.27
C ILE A 583 -3.78 -8.63 -9.21
N PRO A 584 -2.74 -7.80 -9.41
CA PRO A 584 -2.81 -6.62 -10.25
C PRO A 584 -3.21 -6.95 -11.68
N GLU A 585 -4.15 -6.18 -12.21
CA GLU A 585 -4.54 -6.25 -13.61
C GLU A 585 -3.49 -5.58 -14.49
N ALA A 586 -3.18 -6.17 -15.63
CA ALA A 586 -2.27 -5.59 -16.60
C ALA A 586 -2.64 -6.01 -18.03
N GLY A 587 -2.42 -5.11 -18.97
CA GLY A 587 -2.68 -5.35 -20.38
C GLY A 587 -1.85 -6.51 -20.95
N ARG A 588 -2.28 -7.03 -22.11
CA ARG A 588 -1.65 -8.20 -22.77
C ARG A 588 -0.14 -8.05 -22.95
N THR A 589 0.33 -6.90 -23.40
CA THR A 589 1.75 -6.62 -23.68
C THR A 589 2.52 -6.14 -22.45
N ALA A 590 1.84 -5.83 -21.34
CA ALA A 590 2.49 -5.37 -20.12
C ALA A 590 3.24 -6.50 -19.42
N ARG A 591 4.35 -6.17 -18.77
CA ARG A 591 5.20 -7.13 -18.05
C ARG A 591 4.54 -7.72 -16.81
N GLY A 592 3.62 -7.00 -16.20
CA GLY A 592 3.00 -7.36 -14.90
C GLY A 592 3.80 -6.81 -13.72
N THR A 593 3.43 -7.24 -12.53
CA THR A 593 4.00 -6.82 -11.24
C THR A 593 4.97 -7.89 -10.73
N ALA A 594 6.12 -7.50 -10.20
CA ALA A 594 7.03 -8.46 -9.57
C ALA A 594 6.31 -9.16 -8.40
N ILE A 595 6.37 -10.48 -8.34
CA ILE A 595 5.62 -11.29 -7.37
C ILE A 595 5.98 -10.97 -5.92
N VAL A 596 7.20 -10.51 -5.66
CA VAL A 596 7.65 -10.04 -4.34
C VAL A 596 6.88 -8.80 -3.84
N ASN A 597 6.24 -8.04 -4.74
CA ASN A 597 5.36 -6.93 -4.37
C ASN A 597 3.91 -7.38 -4.08
N VAL A 598 3.58 -8.62 -4.40
CA VAL A 598 2.25 -9.21 -4.16
C VAL A 598 2.30 -10.18 -2.98
N LEU A 599 3.39 -10.92 -2.86
CA LEU A 599 3.63 -11.92 -1.80
C LEU A 599 4.88 -11.55 -1.01
N PRO A 600 4.88 -11.64 0.33
CA PRO A 600 6.05 -11.40 1.17
C PRO A 600 7.00 -12.61 1.11
N LEU A 601 7.76 -12.74 0.02
CA LEU A 601 8.74 -13.79 -0.20
C LEU A 601 10.07 -13.44 0.49
N GLU A 602 10.78 -14.46 0.96
CA GLU A 602 12.13 -14.32 1.49
C GLU A 602 13.17 -14.19 0.36
N PRO A 603 14.36 -13.61 0.63
CA PRO A 603 15.41 -13.53 -0.38
C PRO A 603 15.79 -14.91 -0.95
N GLY A 604 15.66 -15.09 -2.27
CA GLY A 604 15.91 -16.35 -2.95
C GLY A 604 14.74 -17.32 -3.00
N GLU A 605 13.60 -17.00 -2.38
CA GLU A 605 12.36 -17.78 -2.44
C GLU A 605 11.64 -17.57 -3.77
N SER A 606 11.19 -18.64 -4.41
CA SER A 606 10.49 -18.61 -5.68
C SER A 606 9.19 -19.42 -5.65
N VAL A 607 8.16 -18.98 -6.41
CA VAL A 607 6.90 -19.71 -6.54
C VAL A 607 7.08 -20.88 -7.51
N THR A 608 6.74 -22.08 -7.02
CA THR A 608 6.84 -23.36 -7.78
C THR A 608 5.52 -23.84 -8.30
N ALA A 609 4.44 -23.66 -7.53
CA ALA A 609 3.11 -24.12 -7.91
C ALA A 609 2.03 -23.12 -7.50
N MET A 610 0.94 -23.09 -8.27
CA MET A 610 -0.25 -22.31 -8.01
C MET A 610 -1.46 -23.23 -7.99
N VAL A 611 -2.21 -23.24 -6.90
CA VAL A 611 -3.45 -24.04 -6.76
C VAL A 611 -4.60 -23.07 -6.58
N ILE A 612 -5.63 -23.21 -7.40
CA ILE A 612 -6.81 -22.35 -7.41
C ILE A 612 -8.02 -23.15 -6.91
N THR A 613 -8.85 -22.49 -6.10
CA THR A 613 -10.10 -23.10 -5.64
C THR A 613 -11.15 -22.04 -5.36
N ARG A 614 -12.41 -22.38 -5.62
CA ARG A 614 -13.56 -21.58 -5.20
C ARG A 614 -13.82 -21.73 -3.70
N GLU A 615 -13.75 -22.98 -3.23
CA GLU A 615 -14.03 -23.36 -1.84
C GLU A 615 -13.02 -24.41 -1.36
N PHE A 616 -12.88 -24.50 -0.02
CA PHE A 616 -12.03 -25.52 0.62
C PHE A 616 -12.92 -26.66 1.12
N HIS A 617 -12.78 -27.83 0.52
CA HIS A 617 -13.54 -29.03 0.89
C HIS A 617 -12.74 -29.90 1.88
N GLU A 618 -13.44 -30.56 2.80
CA GLU A 618 -12.83 -31.38 3.84
C GLU A 618 -12.33 -32.73 3.32
N ASP A 619 -12.90 -33.22 2.22
CA ASP A 619 -12.61 -34.47 1.56
C ASP A 619 -11.50 -34.37 0.48
N GLU A 620 -10.91 -33.20 0.30
CA GLU A 620 -9.83 -32.97 -0.63
C GLU A 620 -8.47 -32.87 0.05
N TYR A 621 -7.44 -33.26 -0.68
CA TYR A 621 -6.06 -33.25 -0.21
C TYR A 621 -5.14 -32.57 -1.21
N LEU A 622 -3.98 -32.14 -0.72
CA LEU A 622 -2.86 -31.75 -1.57
C LEU A 622 -1.71 -32.71 -1.36
N MET A 623 -1.21 -33.26 -2.48
CA MET A 623 0.01 -34.05 -2.54
C MET A 623 1.17 -33.15 -2.92
N MET A 624 2.13 -32.95 -2.03
CA MET A 624 3.35 -32.18 -2.23
C MET A 624 4.49 -33.11 -2.54
N VAL A 625 5.33 -32.73 -3.49
CA VAL A 625 6.45 -33.54 -3.98
C VAL A 625 7.73 -32.71 -4.02
N THR A 626 8.79 -33.24 -3.44
CA THR A 626 10.11 -32.57 -3.40
C THR A 626 11.09 -33.11 -4.43
N ALA A 627 12.12 -32.36 -4.75
CA ALA A 627 13.17 -32.77 -5.70
C ALA A 627 13.88 -34.05 -5.28
N GLN A 628 14.08 -34.28 -3.98
CA GLN A 628 14.70 -35.50 -3.46
C GLN A 628 13.73 -36.69 -3.33
N GLY A 629 12.52 -36.56 -3.87
CA GLY A 629 11.54 -37.63 -3.97
C GLY A 629 10.76 -37.87 -2.67
N THR A 630 10.71 -36.93 -1.76
CA THR A 630 9.83 -36.96 -0.59
C THR A 630 8.44 -36.50 -1.00
N VAL A 631 7.39 -37.18 -0.48
CA VAL A 631 5.99 -36.85 -0.74
C VAL A 631 5.24 -36.63 0.57
N LYS A 632 4.29 -35.68 0.54
CA LYS A 632 3.46 -35.36 1.70
C LYS A 632 2.02 -35.15 1.26
N ARG A 633 1.09 -35.79 1.96
CA ARG A 633 -0.35 -35.57 1.78
C ARG A 633 -0.89 -34.76 2.95
N ILE A 634 -1.60 -33.67 2.66
CA ILE A 634 -2.21 -32.81 3.66
C ILE A 634 -3.68 -32.54 3.32
N PRO A 635 -4.62 -32.53 4.30
CA PRO A 635 -5.98 -32.10 4.05
C PRO A 635 -6.01 -30.65 3.52
N PHE A 636 -6.75 -30.42 2.44
CA PHE A 636 -6.75 -29.10 1.78
C PHE A 636 -7.24 -27.99 2.70
N ILE A 637 -8.25 -28.27 3.53
CA ILE A 637 -8.79 -27.32 4.52
C ILE A 637 -7.73 -26.84 5.52
N ALA A 638 -6.69 -27.62 5.81
CA ALA A 638 -5.62 -27.25 6.74
C ALA A 638 -4.75 -26.09 6.25
N LEU A 639 -4.85 -25.72 4.97
CA LEU A 639 -4.13 -24.61 4.36
C LEU A 639 -4.98 -23.34 4.21
N LYS A 640 -6.25 -23.40 4.61
CA LYS A 640 -7.09 -22.20 4.69
C LYS A 640 -6.49 -21.23 5.72
N THR A 641 -6.03 -20.06 5.28
CA THR A 641 -5.38 -19.07 6.14
C THR A 641 -5.63 -17.67 5.63
N ASN A 642 -5.79 -16.75 6.57
CA ASN A 642 -5.86 -15.31 6.30
C ASN A 642 -4.53 -14.61 6.64
N ARG A 643 -3.49 -15.35 7.05
CA ARG A 643 -2.18 -14.78 7.41
C ARG A 643 -1.47 -14.26 6.17
N LYS A 644 -1.14 -12.96 6.16
CA LYS A 644 -0.45 -12.28 5.04
C LYS A 644 0.98 -12.79 4.81
N GLY A 645 1.68 -13.18 5.86
CA GLY A 645 3.06 -13.68 5.81
C GLY A 645 3.22 -15.11 5.29
N GLY A 646 2.12 -15.77 4.90
CA GLY A 646 2.12 -17.18 4.51
C GLY A 646 2.24 -18.12 5.71
N ILE A 647 2.09 -19.41 5.43
CA ILE A 647 2.24 -20.48 6.42
C ILE A 647 3.14 -21.57 5.86
N ARG A 648 3.79 -22.33 6.72
CA ARG A 648 4.54 -23.52 6.31
C ARG A 648 3.57 -24.61 5.84
N ALA A 649 3.80 -25.17 4.67
CA ALA A 649 3.02 -26.26 4.11
C ALA A 649 3.74 -27.60 4.25
N ILE A 650 5.08 -27.61 4.15
CA ILE A 650 5.95 -28.76 4.32
C ILE A 650 7.28 -28.32 4.95
N THR A 651 7.89 -29.16 5.79
CA THR A 651 9.26 -29.00 6.26
C THR A 651 10.18 -29.74 5.30
N LEU A 652 11.17 -29.06 4.73
CA LEU A 652 12.12 -29.61 3.76
C LEU A 652 13.42 -30.01 4.47
N ASP A 653 14.10 -31.01 3.94
CA ASP A 653 15.48 -31.34 4.30
C ASP A 653 16.45 -30.31 3.74
N GLU A 654 17.66 -30.22 4.30
CA GLU A 654 18.67 -29.27 3.85
C GLU A 654 19.06 -29.55 2.39
N GLY A 655 18.90 -28.55 1.52
CA GLY A 655 19.17 -28.64 0.09
C GLY A 655 18.06 -29.30 -0.74
N ASP A 656 16.91 -29.65 -0.15
CA ASP A 656 15.72 -30.09 -0.90
C ASP A 656 14.80 -28.91 -1.26
N GLN A 657 14.00 -29.07 -2.28
CA GLN A 657 13.08 -28.07 -2.78
C GLN A 657 11.73 -28.68 -3.10
N LEU A 658 10.64 -27.94 -2.88
CA LEU A 658 9.32 -28.33 -3.34
C LEU A 658 9.23 -28.15 -4.85
N VAL A 659 8.91 -29.22 -5.57
CA VAL A 659 8.84 -29.22 -7.05
C VAL A 659 7.41 -29.09 -7.54
N ASN A 660 6.47 -29.82 -6.93
CA ASN A 660 5.08 -29.85 -7.39
C ASN A 660 4.08 -30.00 -6.25
N VAL A 661 2.86 -29.51 -6.49
CA VAL A 661 1.71 -29.65 -5.59
C VAL A 661 0.50 -30.03 -6.43
N ILE A 662 -0.14 -31.14 -6.08
CA ILE A 662 -1.24 -31.74 -6.82
C ILE A 662 -2.48 -31.80 -5.92
N ARG A 663 -3.64 -31.39 -6.42
CA ARG A 663 -4.93 -31.54 -5.73
C ARG A 663 -5.47 -32.93 -6.00
N THR A 664 -5.87 -33.63 -4.95
CA THR A 664 -6.35 -35.00 -4.97
C THR A 664 -7.65 -35.16 -4.20
N ASN A 665 -8.41 -36.25 -4.51
CA ASN A 665 -9.76 -36.50 -3.97
C ASN A 665 -9.81 -37.58 -2.89
N GLY A 666 -8.67 -38.13 -2.48
CA GLY A 666 -8.58 -39.16 -1.46
C GLY A 666 -8.33 -40.58 -1.97
N ASP A 667 -8.45 -40.86 -3.27
CA ASP A 667 -8.19 -42.17 -3.87
C ASP A 667 -7.50 -42.09 -5.26
N ASP A 668 -6.73 -41.05 -5.47
CA ASP A 668 -6.05 -40.84 -6.74
C ASP A 668 -4.70 -41.61 -6.82
N ASN A 669 -4.36 -42.04 -8.03
CA ASN A 669 -3.02 -42.53 -8.34
C ASN A 669 -2.14 -41.36 -8.75
N ILE A 670 -0.92 -41.29 -8.16
CA ILE A 670 0.07 -40.25 -8.41
C ILE A 670 1.26 -40.85 -9.14
N ILE A 671 1.68 -40.18 -10.21
CA ILE A 671 2.89 -40.56 -10.95
C ILE A 671 3.99 -39.55 -10.74
N LEU A 672 5.16 -39.99 -10.31
CA LEU A 672 6.37 -39.16 -10.18
C LEU A 672 7.33 -39.54 -11.32
N ALA A 673 7.95 -38.54 -11.94
CA ALA A 673 8.97 -38.74 -12.97
C ALA A 673 10.27 -38.04 -12.62
N THR A 674 11.40 -38.70 -12.97
CA THR A 674 12.73 -38.17 -12.65
C THR A 674 13.48 -37.73 -13.91
N ARG A 675 14.49 -36.91 -13.72
CA ARG A 675 15.35 -36.38 -14.78
C ARG A 675 16.08 -37.46 -15.57
N GLU A 676 16.52 -38.51 -14.89
CA GLU A 676 17.19 -39.65 -15.54
C GLU A 676 16.22 -40.69 -16.13
N GLY A 677 14.94 -40.32 -16.27
CA GLY A 677 13.95 -41.09 -17.01
C GLY A 677 13.37 -42.28 -16.27
N MET A 678 13.28 -42.23 -14.97
CA MET A 678 12.52 -43.18 -14.15
C MET A 678 11.13 -42.61 -13.82
N ALA A 679 10.14 -43.44 -13.56
CA ALA A 679 8.83 -43.02 -13.05
C ALA A 679 8.24 -44.09 -12.12
N ILE A 680 7.49 -43.63 -11.12
CA ILE A 680 6.74 -44.50 -10.20
C ILE A 680 5.29 -44.04 -10.13
N CYS A 681 4.36 -44.96 -10.18
CA CYS A 681 2.93 -44.69 -10.01
C CYS A 681 2.44 -45.45 -8.77
N PHE A 682 1.93 -44.72 -7.78
CA PHE A 682 1.40 -45.27 -6.52
C PHE A 682 0.08 -44.60 -6.14
N ASN A 683 -0.73 -45.24 -5.29
CA ASN A 683 -1.97 -44.68 -4.81
C ASN A 683 -1.69 -43.69 -3.67
N GLU A 684 -2.39 -42.55 -3.65
CA GLU A 684 -2.22 -41.53 -2.60
C GLU A 684 -2.51 -42.06 -1.19
N ASN A 685 -3.31 -43.11 -1.03
CA ASN A 685 -3.58 -43.74 0.27
C ASN A 685 -2.34 -44.41 0.88
N ASP A 686 -1.31 -44.70 0.08
CA ASP A 686 -0.01 -45.15 0.61
C ASP A 686 0.67 -44.03 1.42
N VAL A 687 0.22 -42.78 1.29
CA VAL A 687 0.69 -41.61 2.05
C VAL A 687 -0.39 -41.16 3.01
N ARG A 688 -0.18 -41.41 4.32
CA ARG A 688 -1.14 -40.97 5.34
C ARG A 688 -1.26 -39.42 5.36
N PRO A 689 -2.44 -38.85 5.61
CA PRO A 689 -2.58 -37.42 5.84
C PRO A 689 -1.70 -36.94 7.01
N MET A 690 -1.01 -35.81 6.83
CA MET A 690 -0.05 -35.25 7.77
C MET A 690 -0.33 -33.78 8.05
N GLY A 691 0.07 -33.31 9.23
CA GLY A 691 -0.01 -31.88 9.59
C GLY A 691 1.02 -31.02 8.86
N ARG A 692 0.86 -29.70 8.91
CA ARG A 692 1.67 -28.71 8.17
C ARG A 692 3.18 -28.83 8.41
N ASP A 693 3.61 -29.11 9.64
CA ASP A 693 5.01 -29.13 10.05
C ASP A 693 5.72 -30.46 9.78
N ALA A 694 5.03 -31.45 9.21
CA ALA A 694 5.63 -32.72 8.84
C ALA A 694 6.54 -32.61 7.61
N MET A 695 7.58 -33.41 7.55
CA MET A 695 8.53 -33.47 6.41
C MET A 695 8.00 -34.32 5.26
N GLY A 696 7.13 -35.30 5.52
CA GLY A 696 6.64 -36.22 4.50
C GLY A 696 7.26 -37.61 4.65
N VAL A 697 7.11 -38.40 3.61
CA VAL A 697 7.61 -39.79 3.51
C VAL A 697 8.25 -40.01 2.13
N LYS A 698 9.09 -41.00 2.01
CA LYS A 698 9.75 -41.33 0.74
C LYS A 698 8.72 -41.78 -0.31
N GLY A 699 8.64 -41.08 -1.44
CA GLY A 699 7.81 -41.37 -2.60
C GLY A 699 8.51 -42.24 -3.61
N ILE A 700 9.75 -41.91 -3.95
CA ILE A 700 10.61 -42.67 -4.89
C ILE A 700 12.04 -42.78 -4.31
N THR A 701 12.71 -43.88 -4.65
CA THR A 701 14.15 -44.03 -4.36
C THR A 701 14.95 -43.62 -5.59
N LEU A 702 15.69 -42.50 -5.45
CA LEU A 702 16.57 -41.96 -6.48
C LEU A 702 17.94 -42.64 -6.46
N VAL A 703 18.62 -42.65 -7.61
CA VAL A 703 19.94 -43.29 -7.79
C VAL A 703 20.93 -42.24 -8.32
N GLY A 704 22.09 -42.12 -7.68
CA GLY A 704 23.11 -41.15 -8.08
C GLY A 704 22.69 -39.69 -7.86
N SER A 705 22.81 -38.86 -8.89
CA SER A 705 22.46 -37.45 -8.88
C SER A 705 21.06 -37.16 -9.47
N ASP A 706 20.22 -38.22 -9.61
CA ASP A 706 18.86 -38.09 -10.14
C ASP A 706 17.94 -37.29 -9.18
N TYR A 707 16.96 -36.60 -9.71
CA TYR A 707 15.96 -35.88 -8.93
C TYR A 707 14.58 -35.86 -9.64
N VAL A 708 13.52 -35.66 -8.87
CA VAL A 708 12.16 -35.56 -9.39
C VAL A 708 11.99 -34.23 -10.12
N ILE A 709 11.48 -34.30 -11.37
CA ILE A 709 11.22 -33.14 -12.22
C ILE A 709 9.74 -32.83 -12.39
N GLY A 710 8.86 -33.76 -12.05
CA GLY A 710 7.43 -33.55 -12.15
C GLY A 710 6.64 -34.65 -11.45
N ALA A 711 5.43 -34.31 -11.10
CA ALA A 711 4.46 -35.18 -10.49
C ALA A 711 3.06 -34.80 -10.99
N GLU A 712 2.25 -35.80 -11.32
CA GLU A 712 0.94 -35.64 -11.91
C GLU A 712 -0.06 -36.64 -11.33
N LYS A 713 -1.34 -36.31 -11.40
CA LYS A 713 -2.44 -37.22 -11.15
C LYS A 713 -2.59 -38.16 -12.34
N ALA A 714 -2.56 -39.48 -12.11
CA ALA A 714 -2.72 -40.46 -13.15
C ALA A 714 -4.21 -40.69 -13.44
N GLU A 715 -4.77 -39.87 -14.32
CA GLU A 715 -6.19 -39.98 -14.72
C GLU A 715 -6.42 -41.07 -15.74
N GLU A 716 -7.46 -41.88 -15.50
CA GLU A 716 -7.82 -42.97 -16.38
C GLU A 716 -8.17 -42.48 -17.82
N GLY A 717 -7.69 -43.17 -18.84
CA GLY A 717 -7.91 -42.79 -20.26
C GLY A 717 -6.94 -41.73 -20.79
N LYS A 718 -6.09 -41.14 -19.95
CA LYS A 718 -5.04 -40.24 -20.38
C LYS A 718 -3.67 -40.89 -20.52
N THR A 719 -2.71 -40.19 -21.09
CA THR A 719 -1.35 -40.68 -21.35
C THR A 719 -0.31 -39.79 -20.70
N LEU A 720 0.82 -40.35 -20.26
CA LEU A 720 1.97 -39.55 -19.77
C LEU A 720 2.77 -39.08 -20.98
N LEU A 721 2.76 -37.80 -21.23
CA LEU A 721 3.69 -37.11 -22.13
C LEU A 721 5.00 -36.87 -21.41
N THR A 722 6.10 -37.26 -22.05
CA THR A 722 7.47 -37.01 -21.56
C THR A 722 8.25 -36.36 -22.69
N ILE A 723 8.89 -35.21 -22.40
CA ILE A 723 9.76 -34.50 -23.35
C ILE A 723 11.13 -34.29 -22.71
N THR A 724 12.18 -34.38 -23.54
CA THR A 724 13.59 -34.25 -23.12
C THR A 724 14.16 -32.89 -23.46
N GLU A 725 15.31 -32.56 -22.86
CA GLU A 725 16.05 -31.31 -23.05
C GLU A 725 16.28 -30.95 -24.53
N HIS A 726 16.55 -31.96 -25.38
CA HIS A 726 16.78 -31.75 -26.82
C HIS A 726 15.51 -31.87 -27.68
N GLY A 727 14.32 -31.71 -27.07
CA GLY A 727 13.03 -31.68 -27.77
C GLY A 727 12.51 -32.99 -28.30
N PHE A 728 13.03 -34.13 -27.88
CA PHE A 728 12.45 -35.44 -28.17
C PHE A 728 11.35 -35.75 -27.17
N GLY A 729 10.25 -36.35 -27.62
CA GLY A 729 9.14 -36.70 -26.74
C GLY A 729 8.28 -37.82 -27.21
N LYS A 730 7.43 -38.30 -26.33
CA LYS A 730 6.45 -39.37 -26.60
C LYS A 730 5.33 -39.32 -25.60
N ARG A 731 4.19 -39.90 -25.95
CA ARG A 731 3.13 -40.26 -25.00
C ARG A 731 3.24 -41.74 -24.64
N THR A 732 2.91 -42.09 -23.40
CA THR A 732 2.88 -43.49 -22.94
C THR A 732 1.60 -43.72 -22.12
N GLU A 733 0.93 -44.82 -22.35
CA GLU A 733 -0.26 -45.17 -21.58
C GLU A 733 0.05 -45.32 -20.09
N LEU A 734 -0.76 -44.74 -19.24
CA LEU A 734 -0.55 -44.78 -17.78
C LEU A 734 -0.54 -46.18 -17.20
N GLN A 735 -1.27 -47.12 -17.86
CA GLN A 735 -1.28 -48.54 -17.49
C GLN A 735 0.08 -49.23 -17.59
N GLU A 736 1.03 -48.71 -18.39
CA GLU A 736 2.40 -49.21 -18.50
C GLU A 736 3.22 -49.00 -17.21
N TYR A 737 2.79 -48.09 -16.34
CA TYR A 737 3.44 -47.81 -15.06
C TYR A 737 2.84 -48.56 -13.86
N LEU A 738 1.76 -49.34 -14.11
CA LEU A 738 1.14 -50.22 -13.14
C LEU A 738 1.81 -51.61 -13.15
N ARG A 739 1.84 -52.28 -12.01
CA ARG A 739 2.28 -53.69 -11.91
C ARG A 739 1.14 -54.63 -12.26
N THR A 740 1.48 -55.74 -12.89
CA THR A 740 0.53 -56.81 -13.09
C THR A 740 0.53 -57.71 -11.85
N GLY A 741 -0.59 -57.75 -11.14
CA GLY A 741 -0.77 -58.60 -9.96
C GLY A 741 -0.89 -60.10 -10.33
N PRO A 742 -0.93 -61.00 -9.34
CA PRO A 742 -1.00 -62.45 -9.56
C PRO A 742 -2.22 -62.91 -10.37
N ASN A 743 -3.30 -62.12 -10.33
CA ASN A 743 -4.57 -62.42 -11.06
C ASN A 743 -4.66 -61.74 -12.42
N GLY A 744 -3.57 -61.09 -12.91
CA GLY A 744 -3.56 -60.35 -14.19
C GLY A 744 -4.12 -58.92 -14.09
N GLU A 745 -4.55 -58.46 -12.91
CA GLU A 745 -5.05 -57.11 -12.68
C GLU A 745 -3.89 -56.09 -12.63
N LYS A 746 -4.13 -54.92 -13.18
CA LYS A 746 -3.17 -53.80 -13.13
C LYS A 746 -3.34 -53.03 -11.79
N GLN A 747 -2.30 -52.97 -10.99
CA GLN A 747 -2.29 -52.31 -9.67
C GLN A 747 -1.18 -51.29 -9.59
N ALA A 748 -1.42 -50.18 -8.86
CA ALA A 748 -0.39 -49.21 -8.56
C ALA A 748 0.80 -49.83 -7.82
N GLN A 749 1.97 -49.28 -7.97
CA GLN A 749 3.17 -49.68 -7.22
C GLN A 749 3.09 -49.19 -5.79
N SER A 750 3.74 -49.88 -4.86
CA SER A 750 3.98 -49.28 -3.52
C SER A 750 4.96 -48.11 -3.63
N ARG A 751 4.69 -47.03 -2.92
CA ARG A 751 5.62 -45.87 -2.85
C ARG A 751 7.02 -46.26 -2.32
N GLY A 752 8.02 -45.43 -2.60
CA GLY A 752 9.39 -45.59 -2.10
C GLY A 752 10.24 -46.56 -2.90
N GLY A 753 9.68 -47.20 -3.95
CA GLY A 753 10.46 -48.05 -4.88
C GLY A 753 11.35 -47.24 -5.83
N LYS A 754 12.19 -47.89 -6.62
CA LYS A 754 13.02 -47.26 -7.66
C LYS A 754 12.21 -46.85 -8.91
N GLY A 755 10.94 -47.26 -9.00
CA GLY A 755 10.09 -47.00 -10.16
C GLY A 755 10.44 -47.90 -11.35
N LEU A 756 9.90 -47.57 -12.52
CA LEU A 756 10.09 -48.22 -13.81
C LEU A 756 10.76 -47.22 -14.77
N LYS A 757 11.48 -47.75 -15.76
CA LYS A 757 12.10 -46.91 -16.80
C LYS A 757 10.99 -46.25 -17.63
N ASN A 758 10.95 -44.93 -17.59
CA ASN A 758 10.02 -44.09 -18.34
C ASN A 758 10.58 -43.68 -19.70
N TYR A 759 11.84 -43.35 -19.78
CA TYR A 759 12.47 -42.85 -21.00
C TYR A 759 13.86 -43.47 -21.22
N ASN A 760 14.20 -43.72 -22.49
CA ASN A 760 15.54 -44.19 -22.84
C ASN A 760 16.45 -42.98 -23.18
N ILE A 761 17.17 -42.49 -22.18
CA ILE A 761 18.05 -41.34 -22.29
C ILE A 761 19.32 -41.71 -23.06
N THR A 762 19.72 -40.86 -24.02
CA THR A 762 20.95 -40.96 -24.81
C THR A 762 21.56 -39.56 -24.95
N GLN A 763 22.81 -39.46 -25.41
CA GLN A 763 23.42 -38.17 -25.71
C GLN A 763 22.61 -37.33 -26.73
N LYS A 764 21.87 -38.02 -27.64
CA LYS A 764 21.06 -37.37 -28.66
C LYS A 764 19.80 -36.73 -28.05
N THR A 765 19.20 -37.36 -27.08
CA THR A 765 17.94 -36.91 -26.51
C THR A 765 18.13 -35.91 -25.37
N GLY A 766 19.24 -35.96 -24.65
CA GLY A 766 19.38 -35.25 -23.37
C GLY A 766 18.53 -35.93 -22.26
N CYS A 767 18.57 -35.40 -21.08
CA CYS A 767 17.76 -35.83 -19.94
C CYS A 767 16.29 -35.44 -20.11
N VAL A 768 15.39 -35.95 -19.28
CA VAL A 768 14.00 -35.56 -19.28
C VAL A 768 13.86 -34.11 -18.74
N ALA A 769 13.22 -33.25 -19.54
CA ALA A 769 12.97 -31.86 -19.20
C ALA A 769 11.63 -31.69 -18.43
N GLY A 770 10.65 -32.53 -18.74
CA GLY A 770 9.37 -32.47 -18.04
C GLY A 770 8.42 -33.60 -18.48
N CYS A 771 7.34 -33.76 -17.71
CA CYS A 771 6.25 -34.65 -18.02
C CYS A 771 4.89 -34.06 -17.61
N ARG A 772 3.84 -34.41 -18.39
CA ARG A 772 2.45 -34.03 -18.12
C ARG A 772 1.51 -35.17 -18.48
N VAL A 773 0.44 -35.32 -17.71
CA VAL A 773 -0.66 -36.22 -18.07
C VAL A 773 -1.61 -35.49 -19.01
N VAL A 774 -1.78 -36.01 -20.24
CA VAL A 774 -2.52 -35.35 -21.30
C VAL A 774 -3.59 -36.27 -21.89
N GLY A 775 -4.73 -35.69 -22.24
CA GLY A 775 -5.80 -36.33 -23.01
C GLY A 775 -5.61 -36.18 -24.53
N GLU A 776 -6.47 -36.80 -25.32
CA GLU A 776 -6.44 -36.70 -26.80
C GLU A 776 -6.83 -35.32 -27.32
N THR A 777 -7.67 -34.59 -26.58
CA THR A 777 -8.17 -33.26 -26.97
C THR A 777 -7.27 -32.12 -26.46
N ASP A 778 -6.32 -32.41 -25.55
CA ASP A 778 -5.47 -31.38 -24.96
C ASP A 778 -4.43 -30.86 -25.97
N ASP A 779 -4.06 -29.58 -25.79
CA ASP A 779 -2.89 -28.98 -26.42
C ASP A 779 -1.71 -28.94 -25.42
N VAL A 780 -0.52 -28.97 -25.97
CA VAL A 780 0.72 -28.93 -25.19
C VAL A 780 1.55 -27.74 -25.63
N MET A 781 1.96 -26.93 -24.66
CA MET A 781 2.95 -25.88 -24.87
C MET A 781 4.33 -26.39 -24.43
N VAL A 782 5.30 -26.32 -25.34
CA VAL A 782 6.70 -26.67 -25.08
C VAL A 782 7.52 -25.41 -25.19
N ILE A 783 8.32 -25.14 -24.16
CA ILE A 783 9.05 -23.88 -23.97
C ILE A 783 10.54 -24.16 -23.92
N GLU A 784 11.30 -23.45 -24.71
CA GLU A 784 12.75 -23.45 -24.78
C GLU A 784 13.36 -22.28 -24.02
N ASN A 785 14.56 -22.45 -23.45
CA ASN A 785 15.25 -21.39 -22.71
C ASN A 785 15.58 -20.14 -23.56
N GLY A 786 15.65 -20.26 -24.89
CA GLY A 786 15.76 -19.13 -25.82
C GLY A 786 14.47 -18.34 -26.03
N GLY A 787 13.38 -18.67 -25.30
CA GLY A 787 12.09 -17.97 -25.38
C GLY A 787 11.17 -18.44 -26.52
N VAL A 788 11.55 -19.45 -27.28
CA VAL A 788 10.70 -20.04 -28.32
C VAL A 788 9.64 -20.94 -27.66
N ILE A 789 8.38 -20.71 -28.00
CA ILE A 789 7.23 -21.49 -27.51
C ILE A 789 6.51 -22.08 -28.71
N ILE A 790 6.27 -23.38 -28.65
CA ILE A 790 5.39 -24.09 -29.62
C ILE A 790 4.14 -24.62 -28.91
N ARG A 791 3.01 -24.51 -29.57
CA ARG A 791 1.75 -25.14 -29.14
C ARG A 791 1.38 -26.19 -30.14
N ILE A 792 1.23 -27.44 -29.68
CA ILE A 792 0.91 -28.58 -30.50
C ILE A 792 -0.22 -29.42 -29.88
N PRO A 793 -1.12 -30.02 -30.68
CA PRO A 793 -2.11 -30.95 -30.16
C PRO A 793 -1.43 -32.20 -29.58
N ALA A 794 -1.82 -32.63 -28.38
CA ALA A 794 -1.29 -33.84 -27.77
C ALA A 794 -1.48 -35.07 -28.68
N ALA A 795 -2.63 -35.15 -29.40
CA ALA A 795 -2.93 -36.19 -30.38
C ALA A 795 -1.88 -36.29 -31.51
N SER A 796 -1.14 -35.22 -31.82
CA SER A 796 -0.09 -35.25 -32.85
C SER A 796 1.18 -36.00 -32.41
N ILE A 797 1.33 -36.27 -31.10
CA ILE A 797 2.47 -37.01 -30.53
C ILE A 797 2.07 -38.48 -30.37
N ASN A 798 2.78 -39.36 -31.04
CA ASN A 798 2.46 -40.79 -31.03
C ASN A 798 2.63 -41.44 -29.66
N ILE A 799 1.82 -42.44 -29.39
CA ILE A 799 1.90 -43.26 -28.18
C ILE A 799 2.96 -44.34 -28.39
N TYR A 800 3.86 -44.48 -27.46
CA TYR A 800 4.95 -45.47 -27.46
C TYR A 800 5.06 -46.15 -26.08
N LYS A 801 5.76 -47.30 -26.06
CA LYS A 801 6.11 -47.97 -24.81
C LYS A 801 7.09 -47.12 -24.00
N ARG A 802 7.12 -47.35 -22.68
CA ARG A 802 7.86 -46.56 -21.70
C ARG A 802 9.39 -46.53 -21.91
N ASP A 803 10.00 -47.52 -22.50
CA ASP A 803 11.46 -47.71 -22.61
C ASP A 803 12.09 -47.30 -23.97
N VAL A 804 11.37 -46.50 -24.78
CA VAL A 804 11.84 -45.99 -26.09
C VAL A 804 12.19 -44.49 -26.04
N GLN A 805 12.90 -43.99 -27.06
CA GLN A 805 13.36 -42.60 -27.16
C GLN A 805 12.31 -41.59 -27.66
N GLY A 806 11.19 -42.04 -28.24
CA GLY A 806 10.19 -41.17 -28.85
C GLY A 806 10.64 -40.51 -30.16
N VAL A 807 9.99 -39.39 -30.51
CA VAL A 807 10.21 -38.63 -31.75
C VAL A 807 10.56 -37.19 -31.46
N ILE A 808 11.02 -36.42 -32.46
CA ILE A 808 11.23 -34.99 -32.31
C ILE A 808 9.86 -34.32 -32.23
N VAL A 809 9.58 -33.68 -31.10
CA VAL A 809 8.41 -32.87 -30.81
C VAL A 809 8.69 -31.39 -31.09
N MET A 810 9.86 -30.92 -30.70
CA MET A 810 10.36 -29.56 -30.96
C MET A 810 11.79 -29.62 -31.48
N ARG A 811 12.12 -28.85 -32.50
CA ARG A 811 13.51 -28.66 -32.91
C ARG A 811 14.10 -27.52 -32.06
N VAL A 812 15.06 -27.86 -31.25
CA VAL A 812 15.75 -26.96 -30.33
C VAL A 812 17.00 -26.43 -31.05
N GLU A 813 17.25 -25.11 -30.95
CA GLU A 813 18.46 -24.49 -31.54
C GLU A 813 19.71 -24.92 -30.79
N GLU A 814 20.87 -24.87 -31.50
CA GLU A 814 22.16 -25.31 -30.94
C GLU A 814 22.55 -24.43 -29.74
N GLY A 815 22.68 -25.04 -28.55
CA GLY A 815 22.95 -24.37 -27.30
C GLY A 815 21.72 -24.12 -26.41
N ASN A 816 20.51 -24.32 -26.93
CA ASN A 816 19.27 -24.19 -26.17
C ASN A 816 18.75 -25.56 -25.68
N GLN A 817 17.78 -25.50 -24.74
CA GLN A 817 17.16 -26.69 -24.15
C GLN A 817 15.69 -26.44 -23.85
N VAL A 818 14.85 -27.47 -23.95
CA VAL A 818 13.49 -27.40 -23.43
C VAL A 818 13.55 -27.27 -21.90
N VAL A 819 12.82 -26.30 -21.35
CA VAL A 819 12.82 -25.97 -19.93
C VAL A 819 11.48 -26.15 -19.25
N SER A 820 10.37 -26.10 -20.01
CA SER A 820 9.03 -26.28 -19.44
C SER A 820 8.07 -26.90 -20.45
N ILE A 821 7.09 -27.58 -19.89
CA ILE A 821 5.99 -28.18 -20.65
C ILE A 821 4.70 -27.91 -19.90
N GLU A 822 3.73 -27.31 -20.58
CA GLU A 822 2.42 -27.03 -19.97
C GLU A 822 1.29 -27.63 -20.79
N ARG A 823 0.29 -28.16 -20.08
CA ARG A 823 -0.96 -28.64 -20.65
C ARG A 823 -1.94 -27.48 -20.76
N VAL A 824 -2.60 -27.37 -21.90
CA VAL A 824 -3.69 -26.44 -22.13
C VAL A 824 -4.93 -27.26 -22.46
N GLU A 825 -5.94 -27.21 -21.62
CA GLU A 825 -7.23 -27.88 -21.90
C GLU A 825 -7.88 -27.22 -23.11
N ALA A 826 -8.42 -28.04 -24.03
CA ALA A 826 -9.21 -27.50 -25.11
C ALA A 826 -10.57 -27.02 -24.57
N GLU A 827 -10.97 -25.80 -24.92
CA GLU A 827 -12.31 -25.30 -24.63
C GLU A 827 -13.34 -26.25 -25.22
N GLU A 828 -14.26 -26.77 -24.43
CA GLU A 828 -15.43 -27.49 -24.90
C GLU A 828 -16.22 -26.52 -25.79
N GLN A 829 -16.27 -26.78 -27.07
CA GLN A 829 -17.22 -26.11 -27.97
C GLN A 829 -18.63 -26.54 -27.53
N GLU A 830 -19.37 -25.67 -26.88
CA GLU A 830 -20.82 -25.79 -26.80
C GLU A 830 -21.34 -25.89 -28.23
N THR A 831 -21.69 -27.12 -28.65
CA THR A 831 -22.49 -27.35 -29.85
C THR A 831 -23.88 -26.80 -29.57
N GLU A 832 -24.18 -25.60 -30.09
CA GLU A 832 -25.54 -25.12 -30.25
C GLU A 832 -26.29 -26.19 -31.11
N ALA A 833 -27.24 -26.85 -30.46
CA ALA A 833 -28.23 -27.68 -31.10
C ALA A 833 -29.50 -26.89 -31.41
#